data_e2682c0af3dd920ebf72635b7f484d53
#
_entry.id   e2682c0af3dd920ebf72635b7f484d53
#
_cell.length_a   1.000
_cell.length_b   1.000
_cell.length_c   1.000
_cell.angle_alpha   90.00
_cell.angle_beta   90.00
_cell.angle_gamma   90.00
#
_symmetry.space_group_name_H-M   'P 1'
#
loop_
_entity.id
_entity.type
_entity.pdbx_description
1 polymer ?
#
loop_
_entity_poly.entity_id
_entity_poly.type
_entity_poly.pdbx_seq_one_letter_code
_entity_poly.pdbx_strand_id
1 'polypeptide(L)'
;MGRGRVSTGGRSCSRRKLRVTYGPHKIFGEKGAFMKSVLPVAIFAAFCVGTAFASTGPTAIMPDNRIALPKDMPYPGELQLSVDASDLERKIVTIHEKLSGISGETVLLYPQWLPGNHAPTGPIDRIAGMRVSAEGKQIAWTRDPVNVFAFHVHVPAGVKSIDVDFQYLSPTSMKVGRPEMSRDVLIVEWNEVVLYPAGYFTRQIPVTPNITLPEGWKFGSALEVASTSGARTQFKTTPLETVVDSPVYAGRYSQRLALDPNGPVPVSLDIFADRPELMAVKPEQLASYQSLVQQAYKLFGSHHYGHYDFLYSLSDQVEQNGLEHHQSSEDGANPEAFLEWNKYAAGRDLLSHEYTHSWNGKFRRPADLWTPNYNIPMQDSLLWVYEGQTQYWGEVLAARAGMWTQQQALDQLALTAAYFEIQAGRHWRALEDTTKDPIINPRRPMPWRDWQRFEDYYPEGAMIWLDADTLIREKSDGKRSLDDFAKAFFGINDGSFVPVTYTFDDLVKALNAVQPYDWAGFLRSRLDGVDHPPIEDGVKRGGYKVVFTDTPSDFAKSVDDSRKRVSLTFSIGIEIDAKDATISNVLWESPAFKAKLTEGSQLLAVNGAAYSAEILKDAIRAAKGNSTPIELIVKNGERFRVISLNYHDGLRYPHLERDTATPARLDAIFAPRK
;
A
#
# COMPACT_ATOMS: atom_id res chain seq x y z
N MET A 1 -46.84 -23.19 -34.26
CA MET A 1 -46.26 -23.63 -35.54
C MET A 1 -44.74 -23.38 -35.37
N GLY A 2 -43.82 -24.31 -35.42
CA GLY A 2 -43.68 -25.68 -35.80
C GLY A 2 -42.52 -26.29 -34.98
N ARG A 3 -42.69 -27.57 -34.71
CA ARG A 3 -41.77 -28.41 -33.96
C ARG A 3 -40.59 -28.86 -34.85
N GLY A 4 -39.39 -28.95 -34.29
CA GLY A 4 -38.26 -29.67 -34.86
C GLY A 4 -37.50 -30.44 -33.78
N ARG A 5 -37.72 -31.75 -33.67
CA ARG A 5 -36.90 -32.72 -32.89
C ARG A 5 -35.75 -33.20 -33.78
N VAL A 6 -34.55 -33.34 -33.19
CA VAL A 6 -33.53 -34.33 -33.66
C VAL A 6 -32.75 -34.80 -32.43
N SER A 7 -32.79 -35.92 -32.22
CA SER A 7 -32.31 -37.25 -31.81
C SER A 7 -30.85 -37.29 -31.28
N THR A 8 -30.77 -38.08 -30.23
CA THR A 8 -29.67 -38.66 -29.47
C THR A 8 -28.61 -39.43 -30.32
N GLY A 9 -27.35 -39.30 -29.92
CA GLY A 9 -26.25 -40.18 -30.30
C GLY A 9 -25.18 -40.21 -29.21
N GLY A 10 -25.28 -41.18 -28.32
CA GLY A 10 -24.25 -41.42 -27.32
C GLY A 10 -23.04 -42.15 -27.91
N ARG A 11 -21.84 -41.78 -27.49
CA ARG A 11 -20.66 -42.65 -27.51
C ARG A 11 -19.92 -42.53 -26.19
N SER A 12 -19.85 -43.65 -25.48
CA SER A 12 -19.01 -43.90 -24.32
C SER A 12 -17.55 -43.97 -24.78
N CYS A 13 -16.66 -43.34 -24.04
CA CYS A 13 -15.22 -43.61 -24.13
C CYS A 13 -14.66 -43.84 -22.75
N SER A 14 -14.07 -45.01 -22.59
CA SER A 14 -13.55 -45.61 -21.37
C SER A 14 -12.32 -44.88 -20.82
N ARG A 15 -12.31 -44.69 -19.50
CA ARG A 15 -11.15 -44.26 -18.73
C ARG A 15 -10.10 -45.38 -18.66
N ARG A 16 -8.88 -45.13 -19.15
CA ARG A 16 -7.67 -45.87 -18.76
C ARG A 16 -6.93 -45.07 -17.68
N LYS A 17 -6.84 -45.65 -16.50
CA LYS A 17 -5.95 -45.19 -15.41
C LYS A 17 -4.52 -45.67 -15.73
N LEU A 18 -3.58 -44.75 -15.83
CA LEU A 18 -2.16 -45.03 -15.73
C LEU A 18 -1.72 -44.90 -14.24
N ARG A 19 -1.27 -45.99 -13.68
CA ARG A 19 -0.57 -46.05 -12.41
C ARG A 19 0.92 -45.91 -12.69
N VAL A 20 1.56 -44.92 -12.12
CA VAL A 20 3.02 -44.82 -12.06
C VAL A 20 3.44 -45.28 -10.67
N THR A 21 4.22 -46.36 -10.62
CA THR A 21 4.84 -46.88 -9.44
C THR A 21 6.31 -46.43 -9.38
N TYR A 22 6.66 -45.76 -8.28
CA TYR A 22 8.07 -45.50 -7.94
C TYR A 22 8.62 -46.67 -7.15
N GLY A 23 9.79 -47.23 -7.55
CA GLY A 23 10.57 -48.17 -6.80
C GLY A 23 11.94 -47.60 -6.42
N PRO A 24 12.53 -47.98 -5.30
CA PRO A 24 13.71 -47.31 -4.76
C PRO A 24 15.02 -47.91 -5.28
N HIS A 25 15.98 -47.07 -5.67
CA HIS A 25 17.36 -47.49 -5.95
C HIS A 25 18.21 -47.48 -4.68
N LYS A 26 18.82 -48.67 -4.40
CA LYS A 26 19.86 -48.86 -3.40
C LYS A 26 21.23 -48.55 -3.98
N ILE A 27 22.02 -47.87 -3.18
CA ILE A 27 23.47 -47.65 -3.34
C ILE A 27 24.23 -48.92 -2.93
N PHE A 28 25.22 -49.34 -3.75
CA PHE A 28 26.38 -50.06 -3.25
C PHE A 28 27.60 -49.75 -4.13
N GLY A 29 28.68 -49.37 -3.50
CA GLY A 29 29.99 -49.22 -4.11
C GLY A 29 30.77 -50.49 -4.05
N GLU A 30 31.81 -50.64 -4.87
CA GLU A 30 33.15 -51.00 -4.45
C GLU A 30 34.14 -51.13 -5.61
N LYS A 31 35.40 -51.03 -5.24
CA LYS A 31 36.67 -50.86 -5.94
C LYS A 31 37.12 -52.10 -6.75
N GLY A 32 38.01 -51.86 -7.73
CA GLY A 32 39.12 -52.79 -7.93
C GLY A 32 39.66 -53.00 -9.33
N ALA A 33 40.84 -52.44 -9.60
CA ALA A 33 42.03 -53.01 -10.27
C ALA A 33 42.07 -53.35 -11.78
N PHE A 34 42.96 -52.63 -12.43
CA PHE A 34 43.91 -52.96 -13.51
C PHE A 34 43.84 -54.33 -14.21
N MET A 35 43.81 -54.31 -15.54
CA MET A 35 44.85 -54.95 -16.36
C MET A 35 44.81 -54.46 -17.84
N LYS A 36 46.03 -54.24 -18.36
CA LYS A 36 46.35 -53.89 -19.76
C LYS A 36 46.21 -55.07 -20.67
N SER A 37 45.67 -54.91 -21.89
CA SER A 37 46.14 -55.65 -23.07
C SER A 37 45.82 -54.89 -24.36
N VAL A 38 46.69 -55.08 -25.33
CA VAL A 38 46.97 -54.23 -26.51
C VAL A 38 46.41 -54.92 -27.78
N LEU A 39 45.79 -54.11 -28.67
CA LEU A 39 45.64 -54.18 -30.13
C LEU A 39 44.74 -55.30 -30.77
N PRO A 40 44.21 -55.11 -32.01
CA PRO A 40 44.49 -54.09 -33.01
C PRO A 40 43.29 -53.35 -33.62
N VAL A 41 43.62 -52.28 -34.30
CA VAL A 41 42.83 -51.38 -35.15
C VAL A 41 42.06 -52.11 -36.22
N ALA A 42 40.75 -51.88 -36.30
CA ALA A 42 39.96 -51.99 -37.54
C ALA A 42 39.17 -50.69 -37.70
N ILE A 43 39.52 -49.92 -38.72
CA ILE A 43 38.84 -48.72 -39.15
C ILE A 43 37.52 -49.11 -39.79
N PHE A 44 36.41 -48.91 -39.13
CA PHE A 44 35.09 -48.82 -39.75
C PHE A 44 34.67 -47.35 -39.70
N ALA A 45 34.83 -46.65 -40.83
CA ALA A 45 34.24 -45.36 -41.03
C ALA A 45 32.70 -45.56 -41.17
N ALA A 46 32.00 -45.52 -40.04
CA ALA A 46 30.55 -45.36 -40.07
C ALA A 46 30.25 -43.87 -40.32
N PHE A 47 29.77 -43.57 -41.52
CA PHE A 47 29.08 -42.29 -41.82
C PHE A 47 27.84 -42.25 -40.93
N CYS A 48 27.93 -41.67 -39.75
CA CYS A 48 26.77 -41.16 -39.06
C CYS A 48 26.29 -39.91 -39.83
N VAL A 49 25.41 -40.11 -40.77
CA VAL A 49 24.52 -39.02 -41.26
C VAL A 49 23.64 -38.70 -40.06
N GLY A 50 24.07 -37.78 -39.24
CA GLY A 50 23.22 -37.13 -38.27
C GLY A 50 22.12 -36.41 -39.03
N THR A 51 20.93 -37.01 -39.12
CA THR A 51 19.73 -36.24 -39.44
C THR A 51 19.55 -35.25 -38.32
N ALA A 52 20.05 -34.03 -38.53
CA ALA A 52 19.63 -32.89 -37.73
C ALA A 52 18.12 -32.80 -37.97
N PHE A 53 17.35 -33.24 -37.00
CA PHE A 53 15.94 -32.90 -36.94
C PHE A 53 15.90 -31.38 -36.81
N ALA A 54 15.75 -30.68 -37.92
CA ALA A 54 15.42 -29.27 -37.89
C ALA A 54 14.14 -29.16 -37.04
N SER A 55 14.23 -28.50 -35.91
CA SER A 55 13.05 -28.19 -35.14
C SER A 55 12.08 -27.42 -36.03
N THR A 56 10.97 -28.05 -36.39
CA THR A 56 9.92 -27.42 -37.20
C THR A 56 8.97 -26.58 -36.35
N GLY A 57 9.32 -26.34 -35.06
CA GLY A 57 8.56 -25.51 -34.15
C GLY A 57 8.84 -24.00 -34.34
N PRO A 58 7.97 -23.13 -33.82
CA PRO A 58 8.16 -21.68 -33.88
C PRO A 58 9.44 -21.26 -33.17
N THR A 59 10.17 -20.31 -33.75
CA THR A 59 11.35 -19.68 -33.13
C THR A 59 10.89 -18.40 -32.41
N ALA A 60 11.28 -18.22 -31.15
CA ALA A 60 10.97 -17.02 -30.39
C ALA A 60 11.68 -15.80 -31.03
N ILE A 61 10.93 -14.73 -31.26
CA ILE A 61 11.49 -13.44 -31.58
C ILE A 61 11.90 -12.79 -30.27
N MET A 62 13.20 -12.60 -30.08
CA MET A 62 13.67 -11.88 -28.88
C MET A 62 13.32 -10.41 -29.01
N PRO A 63 12.78 -9.77 -27.94
CA PRO A 63 12.51 -8.34 -27.97
C PRO A 63 13.79 -7.56 -28.19
N ASP A 64 13.72 -6.54 -29.02
CA ASP A 64 14.81 -5.58 -29.21
C ASP A 64 14.79 -4.60 -28.03
N ASN A 65 15.73 -4.74 -27.11
CA ASN A 65 15.83 -3.87 -25.92
C ASN A 65 16.68 -2.61 -26.27
N ARG A 66 16.02 -1.62 -26.87
CA ARG A 66 16.62 -0.34 -27.23
C ARG A 66 16.49 0.74 -26.15
N ILE A 67 15.94 0.43 -25.00
CA ILE A 67 15.77 1.39 -23.91
C ILE A 67 17.08 1.50 -23.13
N ALA A 68 17.66 2.70 -23.10
CA ALA A 68 18.92 2.96 -22.40
C ALA A 68 18.75 2.75 -20.88
N LEU A 69 19.67 1.97 -20.29
CA LEU A 69 19.72 1.81 -18.84
C LEU A 69 20.09 3.13 -18.15
N PRO A 70 19.50 3.45 -17.00
CA PRO A 70 19.75 4.68 -16.28
C PRO A 70 21.19 4.76 -15.77
N LYS A 71 21.79 5.95 -15.86
CA LYS A 71 23.14 6.27 -15.36
C LYS A 71 23.09 7.50 -14.47
N ASP A 72 23.90 7.50 -13.42
CA ASP A 72 24.04 8.63 -12.51
C ASP A 72 24.95 9.72 -13.11
N MET A 73 24.42 10.42 -14.11
CA MET A 73 25.11 11.51 -14.79
C MET A 73 24.11 12.62 -15.13
N PRO A 74 24.55 13.89 -15.10
CA PRO A 74 23.67 15.02 -15.43
C PRO A 74 23.03 14.86 -16.80
N TYR A 75 21.73 15.07 -16.89
CA TYR A 75 21.03 15.20 -18.16
C TYR A 75 21.50 16.49 -18.87
N PRO A 76 21.86 16.45 -20.16
CA PRO A 76 22.44 17.60 -20.84
C PRO A 76 21.46 18.71 -21.23
N GLY A 77 20.20 18.58 -20.86
CA GLY A 77 19.10 19.49 -21.15
C GLY A 77 18.25 19.79 -19.93
N GLU A 78 17.04 20.25 -20.21
CA GLU A 78 16.00 20.56 -19.21
C GLU A 78 14.63 20.13 -19.74
N LEU A 79 13.74 19.75 -18.85
CA LEU A 79 12.32 19.52 -19.08
C LEU A 79 11.53 20.72 -18.57
N GLN A 80 10.86 21.45 -19.44
CA GLN A 80 9.86 22.47 -19.09
C GLN A 80 8.49 21.79 -19.14
N LEU A 81 7.83 21.68 -18.00
CA LEU A 81 6.54 20.98 -17.85
C LEU A 81 5.43 21.97 -17.54
N SER A 82 4.46 22.08 -18.44
CA SER A 82 3.28 22.93 -18.27
C SER A 82 2.04 22.07 -18.17
N VAL A 83 1.33 22.21 -17.06
CA VAL A 83 0.11 21.44 -16.75
C VAL A 83 -1.06 22.40 -16.59
N ASP A 84 -2.11 22.23 -17.39
CA ASP A 84 -3.37 22.95 -17.25
C ASP A 84 -4.43 22.00 -16.71
N ALA A 85 -4.78 22.20 -15.44
CA ALA A 85 -5.75 21.42 -14.69
C ALA A 85 -7.06 22.23 -14.43
N SER A 86 -7.35 23.22 -15.26
CA SER A 86 -8.54 24.09 -15.08
C SER A 86 -9.86 23.48 -15.57
N ASP A 87 -9.82 22.41 -16.38
CA ASP A 87 -11.02 21.78 -16.95
C ASP A 87 -11.64 20.72 -16.01
N LEU A 88 -12.19 21.17 -14.90
CA LEU A 88 -12.78 20.31 -13.87
C LEU A 88 -14.04 19.57 -14.34
N GLU A 89 -14.84 20.17 -15.22
CA GLU A 89 -16.12 19.60 -15.65
C GLU A 89 -15.92 18.34 -16.50
N ARG A 90 -14.93 18.34 -17.38
CA ARG A 90 -14.59 17.20 -18.24
C ARG A 90 -13.54 16.29 -17.60
N LYS A 91 -12.94 16.73 -16.51
CA LYS A 91 -11.84 16.03 -15.80
C LYS A 91 -10.65 15.73 -16.72
N ILE A 92 -10.23 16.74 -17.48
CA ILE A 92 -9.14 16.67 -18.44
C ILE A 92 -8.02 17.58 -17.98
N VAL A 93 -6.83 17.02 -17.82
CA VAL A 93 -5.59 17.78 -17.64
C VAL A 93 -4.88 17.85 -18.98
N THR A 94 -4.47 19.05 -19.39
CA THR A 94 -3.70 19.25 -20.65
C THR A 94 -2.24 19.50 -20.33
N ILE A 95 -1.36 18.76 -20.98
CA ILE A 95 0.06 18.79 -20.74
C ILE A 95 0.79 19.27 -21.97
N HIS A 96 1.73 20.20 -21.76
CA HIS A 96 2.73 20.61 -22.73
C HIS A 96 4.12 20.48 -22.10
N GLU A 97 4.97 19.65 -22.70
CA GLU A 97 6.35 19.47 -22.30
C GLU A 97 7.29 19.97 -23.40
N LYS A 98 8.36 20.67 -23.00
CA LYS A 98 9.47 20.98 -23.88
C LYS A 98 10.74 20.33 -23.33
N LEU A 99 11.28 19.39 -24.10
CA LEU A 99 12.51 18.67 -23.77
C LEU A 99 13.66 19.19 -24.63
N SER A 100 14.73 19.68 -24.01
CA SER A 100 16.00 20.04 -24.65
C SER A 100 17.07 18.97 -24.35
N GLY A 101 18.24 19.06 -25.02
CA GLY A 101 19.36 18.14 -24.78
C GLY A 101 19.18 16.74 -25.38
N ILE A 102 18.27 16.57 -26.32
CA ILE A 102 17.95 15.32 -27.01
C ILE A 102 18.43 15.36 -28.49
N SER A 103 18.68 14.19 -29.05
CA SER A 103 19.06 14.08 -30.46
C SER A 103 18.95 12.64 -30.98
N GLY A 104 18.63 12.47 -32.25
CA GLY A 104 18.58 11.16 -32.92
C GLY A 104 17.49 10.25 -32.30
N GLU A 105 17.82 8.97 -32.14
CA GLU A 105 16.90 8.01 -31.49
C GLU A 105 16.81 8.33 -30.00
N THR A 106 15.65 8.77 -29.58
CA THR A 106 15.34 9.15 -28.21
C THR A 106 14.17 8.30 -27.70
N VAL A 107 14.25 7.82 -26.45
CA VAL A 107 13.16 7.12 -25.78
C VAL A 107 12.66 7.98 -24.64
N LEU A 108 11.35 8.26 -24.65
CA LEU A 108 10.64 8.90 -23.55
C LEU A 108 9.96 7.82 -22.73
N LEU A 109 10.05 7.93 -21.41
CA LEU A 109 9.45 7.01 -20.47
C LEU A 109 8.30 7.70 -19.73
N TYR A 110 7.20 6.96 -19.53
CA TYR A 110 6.15 7.33 -18.59
C TYR A 110 6.38 6.57 -17.29
N PRO A 111 6.23 7.21 -16.12
CA PRO A 111 6.41 6.54 -14.82
C PRO A 111 5.53 5.30 -14.70
N GLN A 112 6.13 4.18 -14.36
CA GLN A 112 5.48 2.87 -14.19
C GLN A 112 5.47 2.42 -12.74
N TRP A 113 6.64 2.43 -12.08
CA TRP A 113 6.82 2.03 -10.70
C TRP A 113 6.78 3.25 -9.81
N LEU A 114 5.66 3.44 -9.10
CA LEU A 114 5.43 4.64 -8.32
C LEU A 114 5.92 4.46 -6.88
N PRO A 115 6.76 5.37 -6.37
CA PRO A 115 7.13 5.40 -4.95
C PRO A 115 5.88 5.51 -4.07
N GLY A 116 5.86 4.77 -2.94
CA GLY A 116 4.71 4.70 -2.07
C GLY A 116 3.64 3.69 -2.49
N ASN A 117 3.42 3.49 -3.79
CA ASN A 117 2.53 2.44 -4.28
C ASN A 117 3.21 1.06 -4.32
N HIS A 118 4.54 0.99 -4.25
CA HIS A 118 5.34 -0.25 -4.27
C HIS A 118 5.02 -1.19 -5.44
N ALA A 119 4.50 -0.66 -6.55
CA ALA A 119 3.93 -1.44 -7.65
C ALA A 119 3.99 -0.70 -8.98
N PRO A 120 3.88 -1.41 -10.12
CA PRO A 120 3.83 -0.80 -11.45
C PRO A 120 2.43 -0.24 -11.75
N THR A 121 2.00 0.76 -10.99
CA THR A 121 0.64 1.31 -11.02
C THR A 121 0.49 2.57 -11.87
N GLY A 122 1.56 3.02 -12.56
CA GLY A 122 1.49 4.19 -13.44
C GLY A 122 0.32 4.09 -14.43
N PRO A 123 -0.61 5.08 -14.46
CA PRO A 123 -1.87 4.97 -15.20
C PRO A 123 -1.72 5.29 -16.69
N ILE A 124 -0.90 4.52 -17.40
CA ILE A 124 -0.58 4.70 -18.83
C ILE A 124 -1.80 4.64 -19.75
N ASP A 125 -2.87 4.02 -19.32
CA ASP A 125 -4.13 3.91 -20.04
C ASP A 125 -4.96 5.21 -20.02
N ARG A 126 -4.58 6.20 -19.19
CA ARG A 126 -5.24 7.50 -19.08
C ARG A 126 -4.64 8.58 -19.99
N ILE A 127 -3.50 8.29 -20.64
CA ILE A 127 -2.90 9.22 -21.60
C ILE A 127 -3.63 9.19 -22.94
N ALA A 128 -3.94 10.37 -23.47
CA ALA A 128 -4.60 10.53 -24.76
C ALA A 128 -4.03 11.68 -25.58
N GLY A 129 -4.30 11.69 -26.89
CA GLY A 129 -4.02 12.82 -27.79
C GLY A 129 -2.55 13.15 -27.98
N MET A 130 -1.60 12.26 -27.66
CA MET A 130 -0.16 12.53 -27.70
C MET A 130 0.32 12.93 -29.08
N ARG A 131 1.03 14.05 -29.14
CA ARG A 131 1.70 14.60 -30.32
C ARG A 131 3.12 14.99 -29.96
N VAL A 132 4.05 14.72 -30.86
CA VAL A 132 5.44 15.15 -30.71
C VAL A 132 5.76 16.05 -31.90
N SER A 133 6.39 17.20 -31.63
CA SER A 133 6.81 18.13 -32.70
C SER A 133 8.22 18.63 -32.45
N ALA A 134 8.87 19.02 -33.53
CA ALA A 134 10.20 19.65 -33.57
C ALA A 134 10.12 20.89 -34.46
N GLU A 135 10.51 22.06 -33.93
CA GLU A 135 10.43 23.35 -34.65
C GLU A 135 9.06 23.60 -35.31
N GLY A 136 7.98 23.23 -34.58
CA GLY A 136 6.59 23.38 -35.03
C GLY A 136 6.13 22.35 -36.07
N LYS A 137 6.96 21.36 -36.45
CA LYS A 137 6.60 20.29 -37.36
C LYS A 137 6.37 19.00 -36.57
N GLN A 138 5.25 18.34 -36.81
CA GLN A 138 4.96 17.04 -36.18
C GLN A 138 5.99 15.99 -36.63
N ILE A 139 6.52 15.22 -35.68
CA ILE A 139 7.38 14.06 -35.88
C ILE A 139 6.69 12.79 -35.37
N ALA A 140 7.06 11.66 -36.00
CA ALA A 140 6.47 10.38 -35.64
C ALA A 140 7.03 9.86 -34.32
N TRP A 141 6.19 9.20 -33.57
CA TRP A 141 6.56 8.40 -32.40
C TRP A 141 5.94 7.02 -32.50
N THR A 142 6.54 6.05 -31.82
CA THR A 142 6.01 4.69 -31.69
C THR A 142 6.11 4.21 -30.26
N ARG A 143 5.09 3.49 -29.79
CA ARG A 143 5.14 2.85 -28.47
C ARG A 143 6.00 1.59 -28.57
N ASP A 144 6.83 1.32 -27.56
CA ASP A 144 7.59 0.09 -27.47
C ASP A 144 6.63 -1.12 -27.37
N PRO A 145 6.84 -2.19 -28.16
CA PRO A 145 5.91 -3.31 -28.19
C PRO A 145 5.97 -4.21 -26.94
N VAL A 146 7.03 -4.10 -26.14
CA VAL A 146 7.23 -4.89 -24.91
C VAL A 146 7.07 -4.03 -23.67
N ASN A 147 7.80 -2.91 -23.60
CA ASN A 147 7.64 -1.95 -22.52
C ASN A 147 6.68 -0.83 -22.97
N VAL A 148 5.38 -1.05 -22.75
CA VAL A 148 4.33 -0.12 -23.18
C VAL A 148 4.41 1.27 -22.53
N PHE A 149 5.26 1.46 -21.52
CA PHE A 149 5.54 2.75 -20.88
C PHE A 149 6.65 3.53 -21.58
N ALA A 150 7.22 3.01 -22.68
CA ALA A 150 8.30 3.66 -23.45
C ALA A 150 7.79 4.09 -24.83
N PHE A 151 8.23 5.28 -25.26
CA PHE A 151 7.89 5.90 -26.53
C PHE A 151 9.16 6.25 -27.29
N HIS A 152 9.35 5.68 -28.48
CA HIS A 152 10.48 5.95 -29.37
C HIS A 152 10.18 7.14 -30.26
N VAL A 153 11.11 8.10 -30.29
CA VAL A 153 11.02 9.33 -31.09
C VAL A 153 12.31 9.51 -31.84
N HIS A 154 12.23 9.70 -33.16
CA HIS A 154 13.39 10.06 -33.98
C HIS A 154 13.51 11.58 -34.09
N VAL A 155 14.41 12.18 -33.32
CA VAL A 155 14.66 13.63 -33.33
C VAL A 155 15.50 13.99 -34.57
N PRO A 156 15.02 14.89 -35.49
CA PRO A 156 15.76 15.25 -36.70
C PRO A 156 17.14 15.89 -36.40
N ALA A 157 18.09 15.69 -37.30
CA ALA A 157 19.42 16.24 -37.14
C ALA A 157 19.38 17.77 -37.04
N GLY A 158 20.12 18.34 -36.07
CA GLY A 158 20.19 19.79 -35.83
C GLY A 158 19.11 20.35 -34.92
N VAL A 159 18.05 19.61 -34.65
CA VAL A 159 17.02 19.97 -33.67
C VAL A 159 17.58 19.84 -32.23
N LYS A 160 17.35 20.87 -31.40
CA LYS A 160 17.87 20.95 -30.04
C LYS A 160 16.82 20.65 -28.96
N SER A 161 15.53 20.72 -29.32
CA SER A 161 14.41 20.44 -28.43
C SER A 161 13.21 19.93 -29.20
N ILE A 162 12.38 19.16 -28.53
CA ILE A 162 11.04 18.75 -28.99
C ILE A 162 9.98 19.27 -28.04
N ASP A 163 8.79 19.42 -28.59
CA ASP A 163 7.57 19.70 -27.81
C ASP A 163 6.71 18.42 -27.82
N VAL A 164 6.18 18.05 -26.65
CA VAL A 164 5.26 16.93 -26.49
C VAL A 164 3.99 17.44 -25.86
N ASP A 165 2.88 17.27 -26.58
CA ASP A 165 1.54 17.63 -26.11
C ASP A 165 0.73 16.35 -25.87
N PHE A 166 0.06 16.25 -24.75
CA PHE A 166 -0.87 15.16 -24.46
C PHE A 166 -1.92 15.58 -23.42
N GLN A 167 -2.85 14.69 -23.16
CA GLN A 167 -3.87 14.85 -22.15
C GLN A 167 -3.83 13.68 -21.17
N TYR A 168 -4.06 13.98 -19.90
CA TYR A 168 -4.38 13.00 -18.89
C TYR A 168 -5.88 13.06 -18.60
N LEU A 169 -6.54 11.92 -18.63
CA LEU A 169 -7.97 11.78 -18.47
C LEU A 169 -8.28 11.21 -17.09
N SER A 170 -8.52 12.07 -16.11
CA SER A 170 -8.91 11.64 -14.77
C SER A 170 -10.24 10.88 -14.81
N PRO A 171 -10.41 9.81 -13.99
CA PRO A 171 -11.65 9.06 -13.93
C PRO A 171 -12.87 9.93 -13.67
N THR A 172 -13.92 9.72 -14.45
CA THR A 172 -15.16 10.50 -14.33
C THR A 172 -16.07 10.02 -13.20
N SER A 173 -15.83 8.82 -12.68
CA SER A 173 -16.56 8.21 -11.57
C SER A 173 -15.79 7.05 -10.97
N MET A 174 -16.13 6.64 -9.75
CA MET A 174 -15.57 5.46 -9.05
C MET A 174 -15.74 4.14 -9.82
N LYS A 175 -16.59 4.08 -10.85
CA LYS A 175 -16.75 2.87 -11.69
C LYS A 175 -15.62 2.68 -12.70
N VAL A 176 -14.99 3.77 -13.12
CA VAL A 176 -13.90 3.77 -14.11
C VAL A 176 -12.53 4.03 -13.47
N GLY A 177 -12.49 4.27 -12.18
CA GLY A 177 -11.28 4.53 -11.42
C GLY A 177 -11.56 5.51 -10.28
N ARG A 178 -10.55 5.90 -9.54
CA ARG A 178 -10.64 6.90 -8.48
C ARG A 178 -10.47 8.29 -9.10
N PRO A 179 -11.48 9.19 -8.98
CA PRO A 179 -11.36 10.56 -9.50
C PRO A 179 -10.34 11.37 -8.69
N GLU A 180 -9.53 12.16 -9.36
CA GLU A 180 -8.56 13.08 -8.74
C GLU A 180 -9.08 14.52 -8.74
N MET A 181 -10.21 14.77 -9.38
CA MET A 181 -10.80 16.10 -9.44
C MET A 181 -12.32 16.09 -9.33
N SER A 182 -12.83 17.10 -8.62
CA SER A 182 -14.23 17.47 -8.49
C SER A 182 -14.42 18.94 -8.88
N ARG A 183 -15.60 19.51 -8.61
CA ARG A 183 -15.83 20.96 -8.77
C ARG A 183 -15.14 21.82 -7.72
N ASP A 184 -14.73 21.23 -6.60
CA ASP A 184 -14.28 21.97 -5.43
C ASP A 184 -12.89 21.55 -4.95
N VAL A 185 -12.42 20.34 -5.33
CA VAL A 185 -11.10 19.78 -4.97
C VAL A 185 -10.44 19.16 -6.19
N LEU A 186 -9.13 19.34 -6.30
CA LEU A 186 -8.26 18.83 -7.37
C LEU A 186 -6.97 18.29 -6.78
N ILE A 187 -6.53 17.15 -7.26
CA ILE A 187 -5.25 16.51 -6.98
C ILE A 187 -4.49 16.38 -8.30
N VAL A 188 -3.23 16.77 -8.34
CA VAL A 188 -2.33 16.53 -9.47
C VAL A 188 -1.09 15.82 -8.99
N GLU A 189 -0.95 14.58 -9.38
CA GLU A 189 0.27 13.81 -9.23
C GLU A 189 1.15 13.98 -10.48
N TRP A 190 2.37 14.48 -10.30
CA TRP A 190 3.26 14.78 -11.43
C TRP A 190 3.71 13.54 -12.20
N ASN A 191 3.73 12.35 -11.57
CA ASN A 191 3.97 11.08 -12.24
C ASN A 191 2.93 10.73 -13.31
N GLU A 192 1.73 11.31 -13.24
CA GLU A 192 0.65 11.08 -14.18
C GLU A 192 0.72 11.98 -15.42
N VAL A 193 1.47 13.08 -15.30
CA VAL A 193 1.47 14.18 -16.28
C VAL A 193 2.86 14.45 -16.84
N VAL A 194 3.80 13.52 -16.74
CA VAL A 194 5.19 13.70 -17.20
C VAL A 194 5.69 12.52 -18.05
N LEU A 195 6.40 12.87 -19.13
CA LEU A 195 7.27 11.96 -19.88
C LEU A 195 8.72 12.41 -19.71
N TYR A 196 9.64 11.49 -19.50
CA TYR A 196 11.03 11.82 -19.24
C TYR A 196 12.03 11.00 -20.09
N PRO A 197 13.23 11.52 -20.38
CA PRO A 197 14.21 10.83 -21.24
C PRO A 197 14.79 9.61 -20.54
N ALA A 198 14.86 8.47 -21.24
CA ALA A 198 15.54 7.27 -20.78
C ALA A 198 17.06 7.48 -20.69
N GLY A 199 17.74 6.69 -19.86
CA GLY A 199 19.19 6.66 -19.75
C GLY A 199 19.77 7.48 -18.59
N TYR A 200 18.95 8.13 -17.79
CA TYR A 200 19.37 8.96 -16.66
C TYR A 200 18.71 8.56 -15.36
N PHE A 201 19.38 8.80 -14.24
CA PHE A 201 18.71 8.79 -12.93
C PHE A 201 17.76 9.98 -12.85
N THR A 202 16.57 9.79 -12.26
CA THR A 202 15.57 10.87 -12.16
C THR A 202 16.07 12.08 -11.40
N ARG A 203 16.96 11.90 -10.42
CA ARG A 203 17.62 13.00 -9.70
C ARG A 203 18.56 13.86 -10.56
N GLN A 204 18.92 13.39 -11.75
CA GLN A 204 19.84 14.07 -12.68
C GLN A 204 19.11 14.80 -13.80
N ILE A 205 17.76 14.77 -13.82
CA ILE A 205 16.95 15.42 -14.84
C ILE A 205 16.35 16.70 -14.24
N PRO A 206 16.82 17.89 -14.62
CA PRO A 206 16.24 19.14 -14.16
C PRO A 206 14.88 19.38 -14.82
N VAL A 207 13.88 19.71 -14.03
CA VAL A 207 12.51 20.03 -14.46
C VAL A 207 12.11 21.40 -13.94
N THR A 208 11.52 22.22 -14.80
CA THR A 208 10.85 23.48 -14.43
C THR A 208 9.34 23.31 -14.60
N PRO A 209 8.61 22.93 -13.53
CA PRO A 209 7.19 22.69 -13.62
C PRO A 209 6.40 23.98 -13.46
N ASN A 210 5.24 24.05 -14.12
CA ASN A 210 4.22 25.06 -13.84
C ASN A 210 2.82 24.46 -13.96
N ILE A 211 1.89 25.04 -13.23
CA ILE A 211 0.50 24.61 -13.20
C ILE A 211 -0.45 25.79 -13.40
N THR A 212 -1.50 25.55 -14.16
CA THR A 212 -2.65 26.47 -14.28
C THR A 212 -3.84 25.83 -13.56
N LEU A 213 -4.37 26.54 -12.58
CA LEU A 213 -5.51 26.13 -11.78
C LEU A 213 -6.75 26.97 -12.12
N PRO A 214 -7.96 26.59 -11.70
CA PRO A 214 -9.12 27.46 -11.78
C PRO A 214 -8.87 28.81 -11.08
N GLU A 215 -9.43 29.88 -11.61
CA GLU A 215 -9.24 31.24 -11.07
C GLU A 215 -9.67 31.35 -9.60
N GLY A 216 -8.81 31.92 -8.77
CA GLY A 216 -9.06 32.14 -7.35
C GLY A 216 -8.83 30.92 -6.44
N TRP A 217 -8.51 29.76 -6.99
CA TRP A 217 -8.18 28.58 -6.21
C TRP A 217 -6.85 28.75 -5.46
N LYS A 218 -6.75 28.09 -4.30
CA LYS A 218 -5.53 27.97 -3.53
C LYS A 218 -5.00 26.53 -3.65
N PHE A 219 -3.71 26.36 -3.40
CA PHE A 219 -3.06 25.05 -3.43
C PHE A 219 -2.06 24.89 -2.30
N GLY A 220 -1.72 23.62 -2.01
CA GLY A 220 -0.60 23.15 -1.21
C GLY A 220 0.28 22.24 -2.06
N SER A 221 1.58 22.28 -1.83
CA SER A 221 2.60 21.43 -2.46
C SER A 221 3.93 21.62 -1.77
N ALA A 222 4.78 20.60 -1.79
CA ALA A 222 6.16 20.73 -1.34
C ALA A 222 7.08 21.47 -2.35
N LEU A 223 6.61 21.75 -3.55
CA LEU A 223 7.39 22.53 -4.55
C LEU A 223 7.50 24.00 -4.18
N GLU A 224 8.69 24.55 -4.27
CA GLU A 224 8.93 25.97 -4.05
C GLU A 224 8.43 26.83 -5.23
N VAL A 225 7.59 27.81 -4.93
CA VAL A 225 7.06 28.76 -5.90
C VAL A 225 8.16 29.73 -6.35
N ALA A 226 8.35 29.85 -7.67
CA ALA A 226 9.21 30.86 -8.28
C ALA A 226 8.44 32.14 -8.62
N SER A 227 7.24 31.99 -9.21
CA SER A 227 6.37 33.14 -9.55
C SER A 227 4.93 32.69 -9.76
N THR A 228 3.98 33.64 -9.56
CA THR A 228 2.56 33.43 -9.85
C THR A 228 2.05 34.58 -10.71
N SER A 229 1.29 34.26 -11.76
CA SER A 229 0.65 35.23 -12.66
C SER A 229 -0.77 34.79 -12.99
N GLY A 230 -1.76 35.44 -12.37
CA GLY A 230 -3.15 35.02 -12.46
C GLY A 230 -3.37 33.60 -11.92
N ALA A 231 -3.96 32.77 -12.74
CA ALA A 231 -4.21 31.35 -12.43
C ALA A 231 -2.99 30.43 -12.59
N ARG A 232 -1.89 30.92 -13.16
CA ARG A 232 -0.68 30.15 -13.43
C ARG A 232 0.37 30.36 -12.34
N THR A 233 0.90 29.26 -11.83
CA THR A 233 2.05 29.23 -10.90
C THR A 233 3.20 28.48 -11.54
N GLN A 234 4.39 29.09 -11.52
CA GLN A 234 5.65 28.45 -11.89
C GLN A 234 6.41 28.12 -10.63
N PHE A 235 6.89 26.90 -10.55
CA PHE A 235 7.79 26.44 -9.49
C PHE A 235 9.26 26.60 -9.87
N LYS A 236 10.14 26.53 -8.89
CA LYS A 236 11.62 26.53 -9.13
C LYS A 236 12.02 25.26 -9.86
N THR A 237 13.07 25.38 -10.70
CA THR A 237 13.69 24.21 -11.33
C THR A 237 14.24 23.29 -10.25
N THR A 238 13.86 22.01 -10.32
CA THR A 238 14.26 20.99 -9.35
C THR A 238 14.41 19.61 -10.05
N PRO A 239 15.07 18.60 -9.44
CA PRO A 239 15.14 17.27 -10.02
C PRO A 239 13.75 16.64 -10.27
N LEU A 240 13.63 15.84 -11.34
CA LEU A 240 12.40 15.11 -11.64
C LEU A 240 11.91 14.26 -10.45
N GLU A 241 12.82 13.65 -9.72
CA GLU A 241 12.52 12.87 -8.52
C GLU A 241 11.80 13.72 -7.45
N THR A 242 12.23 14.98 -7.26
CA THR A 242 11.57 15.92 -6.33
C THR A 242 10.23 16.39 -6.87
N VAL A 243 10.11 16.63 -8.18
CA VAL A 243 8.82 17.02 -8.80
C VAL A 243 7.78 15.93 -8.57
N VAL A 244 8.10 14.70 -8.93
CA VAL A 244 7.17 13.54 -8.77
C VAL A 244 6.81 13.30 -7.30
N ASP A 245 7.74 13.56 -6.39
CA ASP A 245 7.52 13.40 -4.94
C ASP A 245 6.86 14.65 -4.29
N SER A 246 6.24 15.53 -5.05
CA SER A 246 5.64 16.78 -4.57
C SER A 246 4.31 17.08 -5.26
N PRO A 247 3.25 16.29 -5.01
CA PRO A 247 1.95 16.51 -5.62
C PRO A 247 1.38 17.89 -5.30
N VAL A 248 0.35 18.29 -6.06
CA VAL A 248 -0.38 19.53 -5.84
C VAL A 248 -1.81 19.19 -5.46
N TYR A 249 -2.21 19.58 -4.26
CA TYR A 249 -3.61 19.64 -3.86
C TYR A 249 -4.12 21.05 -4.02
N ALA A 250 -5.28 21.22 -4.62
CA ALA A 250 -5.88 22.52 -4.83
C ALA A 250 -7.39 22.47 -4.55
N GLY A 251 -7.97 23.61 -4.15
CA GLY A 251 -9.38 23.66 -3.89
C GLY A 251 -9.96 25.05 -3.90
N ARG A 252 -11.25 25.09 -4.17
CA ARG A 252 -12.08 26.28 -4.04
C ARG A 252 -12.21 26.72 -2.59
N TYR A 253 -12.33 25.73 -1.69
CA TYR A 253 -12.37 25.93 -0.24
C TYR A 253 -11.10 25.31 0.34
N SER A 254 -10.27 26.15 0.93
CA SER A 254 -9.00 25.74 1.48
C SER A 254 -8.65 26.51 2.74
N GLN A 255 -7.89 25.85 3.64
CA GLN A 255 -7.38 26.45 4.86
C GLN A 255 -5.98 25.92 5.14
N ARG A 256 -5.03 26.80 5.44
CA ARG A 256 -3.67 26.43 5.86
C ARG A 256 -3.51 26.73 7.35
N LEU A 257 -3.11 25.72 8.13
CA LEU A 257 -2.91 25.80 9.57
C LEU A 257 -1.45 25.47 9.90
N ALA A 258 -0.78 26.36 10.66
CA ALA A 258 0.58 26.07 11.13
C ALA A 258 0.55 25.04 12.27
N LEU A 259 1.29 23.96 12.10
CA LEU A 259 1.42 22.90 13.12
C LEU A 259 2.65 23.07 14.01
N ASP A 260 3.68 23.75 13.54
CA ASP A 260 4.87 24.06 14.34
C ASP A 260 5.33 25.51 14.15
N PRO A 261 4.54 26.49 14.62
CA PRO A 261 4.83 27.91 14.38
C PRO A 261 6.11 28.43 15.04
N ASN A 262 6.68 27.69 15.99
CA ASN A 262 7.91 28.03 16.71
C ASN A 262 9.03 27.01 16.50
N GLY A 263 8.83 26.06 15.58
CA GLY A 263 9.77 24.98 15.30
C GLY A 263 10.93 25.38 14.41
N PRO A 264 11.89 24.46 14.21
CA PRO A 264 13.08 24.72 13.39
C PRO A 264 12.74 24.91 11.90
N VAL A 265 11.70 24.25 11.41
CA VAL A 265 11.22 24.31 10.02
C VAL A 265 9.70 24.37 9.98
N PRO A 266 9.09 25.03 8.97
CA PRO A 266 7.63 25.12 8.87
C PRO A 266 6.98 23.74 8.67
N VAL A 267 5.91 23.47 9.42
CA VAL A 267 5.03 22.33 9.21
C VAL A 267 3.59 22.84 9.14
N SER A 268 2.86 22.46 8.10
CA SER A 268 1.51 22.97 7.82
C SER A 268 0.53 21.82 7.57
N LEU A 269 -0.73 22.06 7.95
CA LEU A 269 -1.88 21.27 7.53
C LEU A 269 -2.65 22.08 6.50
N ASP A 270 -2.63 21.65 5.25
CA ASP A 270 -3.33 22.26 4.14
C ASP A 270 -4.63 21.48 3.87
N ILE A 271 -5.74 22.05 4.28
CA ILE A 271 -7.07 21.41 4.17
C ILE A 271 -7.75 21.89 2.90
N PHE A 272 -8.28 20.96 2.12
CA PHE A 272 -9.11 21.17 0.93
C PHE A 272 -10.41 20.42 1.11
N ALA A 273 -11.56 21.09 0.86
CA ALA A 273 -12.85 20.51 1.18
C ALA A 273 -13.91 20.82 0.12
N ASP A 274 -14.92 19.95 0.02
CA ASP A 274 -16.08 20.17 -0.87
C ASP A 274 -16.95 21.37 -0.41
N ARG A 275 -16.90 21.73 0.88
CA ARG A 275 -17.68 22.81 1.48
C ARG A 275 -16.90 23.49 2.64
N PRO A 276 -17.07 24.79 2.84
CA PRO A 276 -16.27 25.53 3.84
C PRO A 276 -16.53 25.11 5.29
N GLU A 277 -17.74 24.65 5.63
CA GLU A 277 -18.07 24.20 6.99
C GLU A 277 -17.30 22.95 7.43
N LEU A 278 -16.84 22.11 6.48
CA LEU A 278 -16.09 20.92 6.78
C LEU A 278 -14.69 21.23 7.35
N MET A 279 -14.19 22.44 7.12
CA MET A 279 -12.88 22.90 7.58
C MET A 279 -12.91 23.50 9.01
N ALA A 280 -14.00 23.32 9.75
CA ALA A 280 -14.14 23.86 11.11
C ALA A 280 -13.32 23.06 12.14
N VAL A 281 -12.02 23.31 12.16
CA VAL A 281 -11.08 22.67 13.09
C VAL A 281 -11.18 23.31 14.46
N LYS A 282 -11.46 22.52 15.49
CA LYS A 282 -11.51 23.00 16.88
C LYS A 282 -10.10 23.15 17.47
N PRO A 283 -9.91 24.05 18.45
CA PRO A 283 -8.58 24.28 19.06
C PRO A 283 -7.92 23.00 19.62
N GLU A 284 -8.70 22.11 20.24
CA GLU A 284 -8.19 20.85 20.79
C GLU A 284 -7.76 19.85 19.68
N GLN A 285 -8.44 19.86 18.53
CA GLN A 285 -8.06 19.05 17.37
C GLN A 285 -6.75 19.57 16.77
N LEU A 286 -6.64 20.90 16.58
CA LEU A 286 -5.41 21.53 16.11
C LEU A 286 -4.24 21.25 17.08
N ALA A 287 -4.47 21.34 18.39
CA ALA A 287 -3.46 21.07 19.39
C ALA A 287 -2.93 19.62 19.31
N SER A 288 -3.77 18.65 18.98
CA SER A 288 -3.32 17.26 18.80
C SER A 288 -2.41 17.10 17.58
N TYR A 289 -2.70 17.78 16.47
CA TYR A 289 -1.81 17.76 15.28
C TYR A 289 -0.50 18.53 15.54
N GLN A 290 -0.53 19.64 16.28
CA GLN A 290 0.67 20.32 16.72
C GLN A 290 1.53 19.43 17.63
N SER A 291 0.88 18.69 18.53
CA SER A 291 1.53 17.70 19.39
C SER A 291 2.17 16.57 18.59
N LEU A 292 1.55 16.11 17.46
CA LEU A 292 2.13 15.11 16.58
C LEU A 292 3.53 15.51 16.11
N VAL A 293 3.68 16.74 15.61
CA VAL A 293 4.99 17.25 15.14
C VAL A 293 6.02 17.22 16.27
N GLN A 294 5.64 17.67 17.47
CA GLN A 294 6.53 17.68 18.63
C GLN A 294 6.90 16.26 19.09
N GLN A 295 5.96 15.32 19.07
CA GLN A 295 6.23 13.93 19.46
C GLN A 295 7.12 13.21 18.43
N ALA A 296 6.98 13.52 17.15
CA ALA A 296 7.87 13.00 16.11
C ALA A 296 9.31 13.52 16.28
N TYR A 297 9.50 14.80 16.57
CA TYR A 297 10.86 15.35 16.87
C TYR A 297 11.49 14.69 18.09
N LYS A 298 10.72 14.43 19.14
CA LYS A 298 11.22 13.72 20.33
C LYS A 298 11.59 12.27 20.03
N LEU A 299 10.84 11.60 19.13
CA LEU A 299 11.09 10.23 18.71
C LEU A 299 12.35 10.11 17.86
N PHE A 300 12.43 10.88 16.79
CA PHE A 300 13.49 10.74 15.78
C PHE A 300 14.71 11.63 16.07
N GLY A 301 14.52 12.77 16.70
CA GLY A 301 15.60 13.72 17.02
C GLY A 301 16.20 14.44 15.82
N SER A 302 15.53 14.43 14.68
CA SER A 302 15.95 15.05 13.44
C SER A 302 14.74 15.41 12.57
N HIS A 303 14.97 16.09 11.45
CA HIS A 303 14.01 16.27 10.36
C HIS A 303 14.74 16.12 9.02
N HIS A 304 14.00 15.72 7.95
CA HIS A 304 14.57 15.49 6.62
C HIS A 304 13.82 16.28 5.55
N TYR A 305 13.37 17.49 5.87
CA TYR A 305 12.62 18.40 5.01
C TYR A 305 12.98 19.86 5.31
N GLY A 306 12.82 20.73 4.31
CA GLY A 306 12.94 22.20 4.49
C GLY A 306 11.63 22.82 4.95
N HIS A 307 10.51 22.19 4.68
CA HIS A 307 9.17 22.39 5.23
C HIS A 307 8.39 21.09 5.04
N TYR A 308 7.25 20.92 5.73
CA TYR A 308 6.39 19.76 5.54
C TYR A 308 4.94 20.20 5.42
N ASP A 309 4.25 19.69 4.37
CA ASP A 309 2.87 20.02 4.10
C ASP A 309 2.02 18.75 4.11
N PHE A 310 1.14 18.62 5.13
CA PHE A 310 0.06 17.62 5.08
C PHE A 310 -1.00 18.11 4.11
N LEU A 311 -1.18 17.43 2.99
CA LEU A 311 -2.17 17.76 1.96
C LEU A 311 -3.47 17.00 2.26
N TYR A 312 -4.38 17.65 2.99
CA TYR A 312 -5.51 17.00 3.63
C TYR A 312 -6.82 17.27 2.88
N SER A 313 -7.40 16.23 2.26
CA SER A 313 -8.67 16.34 1.55
C SER A 313 -9.85 15.85 2.38
N LEU A 314 -10.92 16.69 2.43
CA LEU A 314 -12.21 16.40 3.06
C LEU A 314 -13.27 16.30 1.97
N SER A 315 -13.22 15.22 1.20
CA SER A 315 -14.09 15.00 0.04
C SER A 315 -14.48 13.54 -0.09
N ASP A 316 -15.69 13.26 -0.53
CA ASP A 316 -16.16 11.94 -0.99
C ASP A 316 -16.23 11.84 -2.52
N GLN A 317 -15.78 12.89 -3.25
CA GLN A 317 -15.83 13.01 -4.69
C GLN A 317 -14.47 12.81 -5.38
N VAL A 318 -13.38 12.93 -4.62
CA VAL A 318 -12.02 12.61 -5.06
C VAL A 318 -11.46 11.43 -4.31
N GLU A 319 -10.36 10.91 -4.77
CA GLU A 319 -9.67 9.80 -4.12
C GLU A 319 -9.35 10.14 -2.66
N GLN A 320 -9.66 9.21 -1.75
CA GLN A 320 -9.16 9.23 -0.38
C GLN A 320 -7.95 8.30 -0.32
N ASN A 321 -6.76 8.88 -0.25
CA ASN A 321 -5.49 8.16 -0.23
C ASN A 321 -4.70 8.52 1.03
N GLY A 322 -3.82 7.64 1.47
CA GLY A 322 -2.65 7.93 2.27
C GLY A 322 -1.45 7.64 1.37
N LEU A 323 -0.60 8.64 1.16
CA LEU A 323 0.61 8.47 0.35
C LEU A 323 1.70 9.41 0.85
N GLU A 324 2.82 8.80 1.13
CA GLU A 324 3.96 9.46 1.70
C GLU A 324 4.85 10.13 0.66
N HIS A 325 5.33 11.32 0.99
CA HIS A 325 6.36 12.06 0.26
C HIS A 325 7.45 12.53 1.21
N HIS A 326 8.59 12.98 0.66
CA HIS A 326 9.73 13.39 1.49
C HIS A 326 9.40 14.61 2.35
N GLN A 327 8.69 15.58 1.77
CA GLN A 327 8.37 16.87 2.37
C GLN A 327 6.86 17.17 2.42
N SER A 328 6.03 16.18 2.12
CA SER A 328 4.57 16.28 2.22
C SER A 328 3.95 14.90 2.42
N SER A 329 2.66 14.86 2.65
CA SER A 329 1.83 13.64 2.55
C SER A 329 0.50 13.96 1.90
N GLU A 330 -0.07 12.98 1.21
CA GLU A 330 -1.44 13.00 0.75
C GLU A 330 -2.31 12.32 1.80
N ASP A 331 -3.32 13.02 2.29
CA ASP A 331 -4.14 12.55 3.39
C ASP A 331 -5.63 12.72 3.06
N GLY A 332 -6.28 11.65 2.64
CA GLY A 332 -7.71 11.64 2.38
C GLY A 332 -8.52 11.22 3.61
N ALA A 333 -9.50 12.00 4.00
CA ALA A 333 -10.36 11.71 5.13
C ALA A 333 -11.84 11.84 4.83
N ASN A 334 -12.66 11.26 5.72
CA ASN A 334 -14.11 11.49 5.63
C ASN A 334 -14.41 12.99 5.69
N PRO A 335 -15.31 13.52 4.83
CA PRO A 335 -15.62 14.94 4.81
C PRO A 335 -15.95 15.53 6.18
N GLU A 336 -16.61 14.77 7.04
CA GLU A 336 -17.06 15.19 8.37
C GLU A 336 -16.07 14.88 9.50
N ALA A 337 -14.81 14.54 9.17
CA ALA A 337 -13.82 14.08 10.15
C ALA A 337 -13.60 15.08 11.31
N PHE A 338 -13.61 16.38 11.07
CA PHE A 338 -13.51 17.40 12.12
C PHE A 338 -14.83 17.63 12.86
N LEU A 339 -15.97 17.52 12.17
CA LEU A 339 -17.29 17.77 12.75
C LEU A 339 -17.72 16.63 13.67
N GLU A 340 -17.46 15.38 13.26
CA GLU A 340 -17.83 14.17 13.98
C GLU A 340 -16.58 13.41 14.51
N TRP A 341 -15.73 14.13 15.23
CA TRP A 341 -14.41 13.68 15.67
C TRP A 341 -14.38 12.29 16.29
N ASN A 342 -15.32 11.96 17.17
CA ASN A 342 -15.34 10.66 17.85
C ASN A 342 -15.79 9.52 16.93
N LYS A 343 -16.66 9.79 15.99
CA LYS A 343 -17.15 8.81 15.03
C LYS A 343 -16.05 8.34 14.06
N TYR A 344 -15.14 9.25 13.69
CA TYR A 344 -14.05 8.95 12.75
C TYR A 344 -12.69 8.79 13.46
N ALA A 345 -12.71 8.28 14.69
CA ALA A 345 -11.48 8.05 15.46
C ALA A 345 -10.52 7.08 14.76
N ALA A 346 -11.05 6.06 14.08
CA ALA A 346 -10.26 5.00 13.45
C ALA A 346 -9.30 5.47 12.34
N GLY A 347 -9.58 6.61 11.68
CA GLY A 347 -8.72 7.12 10.61
C GLY A 347 -7.75 8.23 11.03
N ARG A 348 -7.66 8.54 12.33
CA ARG A 348 -6.84 9.67 12.79
C ARG A 348 -5.34 9.39 12.83
N ASP A 349 -4.95 8.13 12.80
CA ASP A 349 -3.54 7.72 12.71
C ASP A 349 -2.93 7.93 11.31
N LEU A 350 -3.73 8.24 10.29
CA LEU A 350 -3.24 8.42 8.93
C LEU A 350 -2.12 9.47 8.88
N LEU A 351 -2.34 10.69 9.40
CA LEU A 351 -1.33 11.73 9.37
C LEU A 351 -0.04 11.35 10.12
N SER A 352 -0.14 10.61 11.21
CA SER A 352 1.02 10.14 11.94
C SER A 352 1.76 9.01 11.22
N HIS A 353 1.06 8.20 10.47
CA HIS A 353 1.62 7.17 9.59
C HIS A 353 2.41 7.84 8.46
N GLU A 354 1.76 8.68 7.67
CA GLU A 354 2.38 9.34 6.51
C GLU A 354 3.55 10.26 6.94
N TYR A 355 3.41 10.96 8.07
CA TYR A 355 4.50 11.79 8.57
C TYR A 355 5.74 10.99 8.98
N THR A 356 5.53 9.80 9.55
CA THR A 356 6.63 8.88 9.92
C THR A 356 7.46 8.48 8.70
N HIS A 357 6.84 8.37 7.55
CA HIS A 357 7.53 8.02 6.31
C HIS A 357 8.59 9.04 5.87
N SER A 358 8.52 10.31 6.30
CA SER A 358 9.61 11.24 6.03
C SER A 358 10.96 10.71 6.54
N TRP A 359 10.94 9.98 7.67
CA TRP A 359 12.12 9.28 8.23
C TRP A 359 12.26 7.85 7.73
N ASN A 360 11.21 7.03 7.89
CA ASN A 360 11.20 5.61 7.50
C ASN A 360 10.56 5.42 6.13
N GLY A 361 11.36 5.40 5.09
CA GLY A 361 10.91 5.19 3.73
C GLY A 361 11.43 6.24 2.75
N LYS A 362 11.26 7.52 3.05
CA LYS A 362 11.76 8.59 2.16
C LYS A 362 13.22 8.90 2.42
N PHE A 363 13.62 9.10 3.67
CA PHE A 363 15.03 9.31 4.01
C PHE A 363 15.79 7.99 4.20
N ARG A 364 15.36 7.12 5.13
CA ARG A 364 15.91 5.78 5.28
C ARG A 364 15.07 4.79 4.48
N ARG A 365 15.64 4.25 3.41
CA ARG A 365 14.91 3.40 2.46
C ARG A 365 15.55 2.03 2.32
N PRO A 366 14.78 0.92 2.26
CA PRO A 366 15.32 -0.37 1.87
C PRO A 366 16.10 -0.29 0.56
N ALA A 367 17.27 -0.92 0.50
CA ALA A 367 18.17 -0.81 -0.65
C ALA A 367 17.57 -1.40 -1.93
N ASP A 368 16.75 -2.44 -1.79
CA ASP A 368 16.08 -3.10 -2.90
C ASP A 368 14.78 -2.40 -3.35
N LEU A 369 14.23 -1.53 -2.52
CA LEU A 369 13.08 -0.69 -2.86
C LEU A 369 13.49 0.60 -3.58
N TRP A 370 14.73 1.08 -3.38
CA TRP A 370 15.23 2.26 -4.09
C TRP A 370 15.54 1.93 -5.55
N THR A 371 15.07 2.74 -6.47
CA THR A 371 15.34 2.61 -7.91
C THR A 371 15.84 3.91 -8.50
N PRO A 372 16.68 3.85 -9.54
CA PRO A 372 17.28 5.05 -10.17
C PRO A 372 16.29 5.84 -11.03
N ASN A 373 15.19 5.21 -11.46
CA ASN A 373 14.09 5.83 -12.20
C ASN A 373 12.80 5.04 -12.00
N TYR A 374 11.69 5.54 -12.53
CA TYR A 374 10.35 4.95 -12.37
C TYR A 374 10.04 3.77 -13.31
N ASN A 375 10.99 3.27 -14.09
CA ASN A 375 10.79 2.13 -15.00
C ASN A 375 11.69 0.93 -14.67
N ILE A 376 12.48 1.02 -13.60
CA ILE A 376 13.19 -0.10 -12.99
C ILE A 376 12.29 -0.70 -11.88
N PRO A 377 12.02 -2.02 -11.93
CA PRO A 377 11.20 -2.68 -10.91
C PRO A 377 11.75 -2.53 -9.50
N MET A 378 10.87 -2.17 -8.56
CA MET A 378 11.15 -2.21 -7.12
C MET A 378 11.13 -3.65 -6.61
N GLN A 379 11.85 -3.91 -5.52
CA GLN A 379 11.79 -5.16 -4.77
C GLN A 379 11.34 -4.84 -3.33
N ASP A 380 10.34 -5.54 -2.86
CA ASP A 380 9.57 -5.15 -1.69
C ASP A 380 9.91 -5.96 -0.43
N SER A 381 11.09 -6.60 -0.37
CA SER A 381 11.42 -7.59 0.68
C SER A 381 11.40 -7.04 2.11
N LEU A 382 11.54 -5.72 2.29
CA LEU A 382 11.54 -5.04 3.59
C LEU A 382 10.33 -4.14 3.80
N LEU A 383 9.20 -4.34 3.11
CA LEU A 383 7.97 -3.58 3.39
C LEU A 383 7.44 -3.76 4.81
N TRP A 384 7.71 -4.88 5.45
CA TRP A 384 7.40 -5.05 6.87
C TRP A 384 8.19 -4.12 7.81
N VAL A 385 9.29 -3.50 7.32
CA VAL A 385 10.00 -2.39 8.00
C VAL A 385 9.45 -1.06 7.51
N TYR A 386 9.43 -0.87 6.19
CA TYR A 386 8.98 0.39 5.57
C TYR A 386 7.56 0.74 6.02
N GLU A 387 6.63 -0.19 5.90
CA GLU A 387 5.22 -0.03 6.24
C GLU A 387 4.89 -0.52 7.65
N GLY A 388 5.33 -1.72 8.00
CA GLY A 388 4.98 -2.33 9.28
C GLY A 388 5.53 -1.56 10.48
N GLN A 389 6.73 -1.00 10.39
CA GLN A 389 7.26 -0.15 11.46
C GLN A 389 6.65 1.25 11.42
N THR A 390 6.32 1.76 10.25
CA THR A 390 5.59 3.02 10.11
C THR A 390 4.18 2.91 10.68
N GLN A 391 3.47 1.81 10.44
CA GLN A 391 2.18 1.54 11.07
C GLN A 391 2.31 1.52 12.61
N TYR A 392 3.33 0.84 13.14
CA TYR A 392 3.60 0.85 14.57
C TYR A 392 3.82 2.26 15.12
N TRP A 393 4.69 3.07 14.47
CA TRP A 393 4.94 4.44 14.91
C TRP A 393 3.77 5.38 14.68
N GLY A 394 3.00 5.19 13.61
CA GLY A 394 1.78 5.92 13.34
C GLY A 394 0.78 5.79 14.50
N GLU A 395 0.50 4.57 14.94
CA GLU A 395 -0.38 4.28 16.09
C GLU A 395 0.18 4.84 17.42
N VAL A 396 1.48 4.65 17.64
CA VAL A 396 2.15 5.18 18.85
C VAL A 396 2.14 6.70 18.89
N LEU A 397 2.45 7.36 17.78
CA LEU A 397 2.44 8.83 17.68
C LEU A 397 1.02 9.39 17.76
N ALA A 398 0.01 8.73 17.18
CA ALA A 398 -1.40 9.12 17.31
C ALA A 398 -1.84 9.14 18.79
N ALA A 399 -1.42 8.15 19.58
CA ALA A 399 -1.68 8.09 21.02
C ALA A 399 -0.88 9.17 21.78
N ARG A 400 0.42 9.28 21.52
CA ARG A 400 1.31 10.27 22.18
C ARG A 400 0.90 11.71 21.90
N ALA A 401 0.39 11.99 20.73
CA ALA A 401 -0.07 13.30 20.29
C ALA A 401 -1.46 13.66 20.85
N GLY A 402 -2.22 12.71 21.36
CA GLY A 402 -3.60 12.92 21.78
C GLY A 402 -4.61 12.92 20.65
N MET A 403 -4.21 12.48 19.45
CA MET A 403 -5.14 12.19 18.33
C MET A 403 -6.00 10.99 18.68
N TRP A 404 -5.43 9.99 19.33
CA TRP A 404 -6.12 8.91 20.03
C TRP A 404 -5.95 9.06 21.55
N THR A 405 -6.95 8.67 22.30
CA THR A 405 -6.76 8.41 23.73
C THR A 405 -5.96 7.12 23.89
N GLN A 406 -5.31 6.95 25.04
CA GLN A 406 -4.62 5.70 25.37
C GLN A 406 -5.55 4.48 25.25
N GLN A 407 -6.84 4.62 25.65
CA GLN A 407 -7.81 3.55 25.53
C GLN A 407 -8.09 3.20 24.06
N GLN A 408 -8.20 4.20 23.18
CA GLN A 408 -8.40 3.95 21.74
C GLN A 408 -7.21 3.19 21.12
N ALA A 409 -5.98 3.52 21.52
CA ALA A 409 -4.79 2.78 21.08
C ALA A 409 -4.79 1.32 21.58
N LEU A 410 -5.20 1.09 22.84
CA LEU A 410 -5.37 -0.26 23.38
C LEU A 410 -6.50 -1.03 22.67
N ASP A 411 -7.59 -0.37 22.31
CA ASP A 411 -8.71 -0.97 21.58
C ASP A 411 -8.32 -1.36 20.14
N GLN A 412 -7.56 -0.50 19.45
CA GLN A 412 -6.99 -0.80 18.13
C GLN A 412 -6.09 -2.05 18.22
N LEU A 413 -5.18 -2.05 19.19
CA LEU A 413 -4.28 -3.18 19.41
C LEU A 413 -5.03 -4.48 19.74
N ALA A 414 -6.15 -4.40 20.48
CA ALA A 414 -7.00 -5.56 20.77
C ALA A 414 -7.62 -6.14 19.48
N LEU A 415 -8.13 -5.27 18.61
CA LEU A 415 -8.71 -5.68 17.32
C LEU A 415 -7.68 -6.37 16.44
N THR A 416 -6.49 -5.78 16.32
CA THR A 416 -5.40 -6.31 15.49
C THR A 416 -4.89 -7.66 16.03
N ALA A 417 -4.59 -7.75 17.33
CA ALA A 417 -4.11 -8.99 17.93
C ALA A 417 -5.14 -10.13 17.81
N ALA A 418 -6.40 -9.86 18.12
CA ALA A 418 -7.47 -10.85 18.02
C ALA A 418 -7.72 -11.31 16.58
N TYR A 419 -7.58 -10.43 15.60
CA TYR A 419 -7.75 -10.79 14.18
C TYR A 419 -6.66 -11.77 13.72
N PHE A 420 -5.39 -11.49 14.00
CA PHE A 420 -4.29 -12.36 13.57
C PHE A 420 -4.23 -13.70 14.31
N GLU A 421 -4.79 -13.81 15.51
CA GLU A 421 -4.94 -15.11 16.19
C GLU A 421 -5.92 -16.05 15.47
N ILE A 422 -6.90 -15.52 14.75
CA ILE A 422 -7.92 -16.33 14.05
C ILE A 422 -7.76 -16.35 12.52
N GLN A 423 -6.80 -15.64 11.97
CA GLN A 423 -6.59 -15.56 10.52
C GLN A 423 -6.00 -16.86 9.97
N ALA A 424 -6.82 -17.63 9.25
CA ALA A 424 -6.44 -18.93 8.73
C ALA A 424 -5.29 -18.88 7.69
N GLY A 425 -5.18 -17.78 6.95
CA GLY A 425 -4.13 -17.59 5.93
C GLY A 425 -2.71 -17.69 6.46
N ARG A 426 -2.48 -17.38 7.74
CA ARG A 426 -1.17 -17.49 8.40
C ARG A 426 -0.63 -18.93 8.46
N HIS A 427 -1.50 -19.94 8.33
CA HIS A 427 -1.08 -21.35 8.37
C HIS A 427 -0.51 -21.88 7.05
N TRP A 428 -0.57 -21.10 5.96
CA TRP A 428 -0.02 -21.55 4.67
C TRP A 428 0.89 -20.53 4.00
N ARG A 429 0.75 -19.23 4.30
CA ARG A 429 1.49 -18.16 3.65
C ARG A 429 2.32 -17.37 4.68
N ALA A 430 3.63 -17.27 4.47
CA ALA A 430 4.54 -16.50 5.31
C ALA A 430 4.26 -14.99 5.22
N LEU A 431 4.58 -14.24 6.28
CA LEU A 431 4.39 -12.78 6.27
C LEU A 431 5.27 -12.10 5.22
N GLU A 432 6.52 -12.54 5.08
CA GLU A 432 7.45 -12.01 4.08
C GLU A 432 6.88 -12.10 2.65
N ASP A 433 6.15 -13.17 2.33
CA ASP A 433 5.53 -13.31 1.00
C ASP A 433 4.45 -12.26 0.75
N THR A 434 3.76 -11.76 1.78
CA THR A 434 2.75 -10.70 1.64
C THR A 434 3.34 -9.36 1.19
N THR A 435 4.65 -9.15 1.34
CA THR A 435 5.33 -7.95 0.82
C THR A 435 5.29 -7.86 -0.71
N LYS A 436 4.91 -8.93 -1.41
CA LYS A 436 4.75 -8.96 -2.86
C LYS A 436 3.33 -8.56 -3.31
N ASP A 437 2.41 -8.38 -2.35
CA ASP A 437 0.99 -8.10 -2.65
C ASP A 437 0.76 -6.84 -3.47
N PRO A 438 1.50 -5.72 -3.31
CA PRO A 438 1.35 -4.56 -4.16
C PRO A 438 1.53 -4.89 -5.65
N ILE A 439 2.43 -5.82 -5.99
CA ILE A 439 2.68 -6.27 -7.35
C ILE A 439 1.66 -7.31 -7.81
N ILE A 440 1.31 -8.25 -6.93
CA ILE A 440 0.38 -9.36 -7.24
C ILE A 440 -1.04 -8.85 -7.44
N ASN A 441 -1.49 -7.96 -6.57
CA ASN A 441 -2.86 -7.45 -6.55
C ASN A 441 -2.89 -5.97 -6.10
N PRO A 442 -2.58 -5.03 -6.99
CA PRO A 442 -2.53 -3.61 -6.62
C PRO A 442 -3.90 -3.10 -6.15
N ARG A 443 -4.18 -3.30 -4.87
CA ARG A 443 -5.38 -2.84 -4.13
C ARG A 443 -6.72 -3.17 -4.80
N ARG A 444 -6.82 -4.33 -5.47
CA ARG A 444 -8.07 -4.80 -6.05
C ARG A 444 -8.85 -5.66 -5.05
N PRO A 445 -10.18 -5.64 -5.09
CA PRO A 445 -10.99 -6.56 -4.31
C PRO A 445 -10.60 -8.02 -4.58
N MET A 446 -10.47 -8.82 -3.53
CA MET A 446 -10.12 -10.24 -3.64
C MET A 446 -11.05 -11.07 -2.75
N PRO A 447 -11.47 -12.27 -3.20
CA PRO A 447 -12.31 -13.14 -2.41
C PRO A 447 -11.50 -13.81 -1.30
N TRP A 448 -12.15 -14.08 -0.15
CA TRP A 448 -11.53 -14.79 0.97
C TRP A 448 -10.21 -14.16 1.42
N ARG A 449 -10.24 -12.86 1.66
CA ARG A 449 -9.05 -12.06 1.94
C ARG A 449 -8.24 -12.57 3.14
N ASP A 450 -8.92 -13.05 4.19
CA ASP A 450 -8.29 -13.62 5.38
C ASP A 450 -7.54 -14.93 5.10
N TRP A 451 -8.03 -15.74 4.13
CA TRP A 451 -7.36 -16.95 3.68
C TRP A 451 -6.19 -16.66 2.74
N GLN A 452 -6.35 -15.72 1.82
CA GLN A 452 -5.29 -15.34 0.89
C GLN A 452 -4.17 -14.54 1.57
N ARG A 453 -4.44 -13.86 2.65
CA ARG A 453 -3.64 -12.79 3.27
C ARG A 453 -3.42 -11.63 2.27
N PHE A 454 -3.50 -10.40 2.73
CA PHE A 454 -3.31 -9.26 1.83
C PHE A 454 -2.72 -8.08 2.59
N GLU A 455 -1.52 -7.66 2.19
CA GLU A 455 -0.80 -6.53 2.78
C GLU A 455 -0.66 -6.65 4.32
N ASP A 456 -0.59 -7.87 4.84
CA ASP A 456 -0.49 -8.12 6.29
C ASP A 456 0.81 -7.57 6.88
N TYR A 457 1.79 -7.24 6.04
CA TYR A 457 3.04 -6.61 6.45
C TYR A 457 2.84 -5.24 7.12
N TYR A 458 1.68 -4.54 6.93
CA TYR A 458 1.30 -3.37 7.71
C TYR A 458 0.92 -3.76 9.15
N PRO A 459 -0.25 -4.37 9.41
CA PRO A 459 -0.72 -4.58 10.77
C PRO A 459 0.01 -5.72 11.50
N GLU A 460 0.34 -6.85 10.84
CA GLU A 460 1.14 -7.91 11.49
C GLU A 460 2.60 -7.46 11.64
N GLY A 461 3.12 -6.67 10.69
CA GLY A 461 4.40 -6.00 10.82
C GLY A 461 4.45 -5.09 12.06
N ALA A 462 3.41 -4.30 12.30
CA ALA A 462 3.30 -3.46 13.51
C ALA A 462 3.33 -4.31 14.79
N MET A 463 2.69 -5.49 14.79
CA MET A 463 2.74 -6.43 15.92
C MET A 463 4.14 -6.99 16.15
N ILE A 464 4.92 -7.25 15.11
CA ILE A 464 6.35 -7.66 15.24
C ILE A 464 7.16 -6.54 15.90
N TRP A 465 6.93 -5.29 15.53
CA TRP A 465 7.63 -4.14 16.11
C TRP A 465 7.21 -3.84 17.54
N LEU A 466 5.93 -4.04 17.88
CA LEU A 466 5.47 -4.04 19.28
C LEU A 466 6.17 -5.13 20.10
N ASP A 467 6.29 -6.33 19.53
CA ASP A 467 6.98 -7.45 20.17
C ASP A 467 8.46 -7.14 20.41
N ALA A 468 9.13 -6.51 19.42
CA ALA A 468 10.50 -6.04 19.55
C ALA A 468 10.65 -4.97 20.63
N ASP A 469 9.76 -3.94 20.66
CA ASP A 469 9.84 -2.86 21.67
C ASP A 469 9.65 -3.39 23.09
N THR A 470 8.65 -4.23 23.29
CA THR A 470 8.38 -4.82 24.61
C THR A 470 9.52 -5.75 25.05
N LEU A 471 10.18 -6.45 24.13
CA LEU A 471 11.34 -7.29 24.40
C LEU A 471 12.58 -6.44 24.77
N ILE A 472 12.86 -5.35 24.05
CA ILE A 472 13.93 -4.40 24.41
C ILE A 472 13.71 -3.85 25.82
N ARG A 473 12.49 -3.40 26.14
CA ARG A 473 12.12 -2.89 27.45
C ARG A 473 12.28 -3.94 28.55
N GLU A 474 11.87 -5.18 28.29
CA GLU A 474 12.02 -6.29 29.23
C GLU A 474 13.50 -6.58 29.52
N LYS A 475 14.32 -6.75 28.48
CA LYS A 475 15.74 -7.10 28.57
C LYS A 475 16.60 -6.00 29.21
N SER A 476 16.17 -4.74 29.09
CA SER A 476 16.88 -3.58 29.61
C SER A 476 16.31 -3.03 30.93
N ASP A 477 15.36 -3.72 31.56
CA ASP A 477 14.62 -3.21 32.73
C ASP A 477 14.01 -1.81 32.48
N GLY A 478 13.47 -1.59 31.27
CA GLY A 478 12.86 -0.34 30.84
C GLY A 478 13.84 0.81 30.53
N LYS A 479 15.16 0.57 30.54
CA LYS A 479 16.18 1.60 30.26
C LYS A 479 16.35 1.87 28.77
N ARG A 480 15.96 0.95 27.92
CA ARG A 480 15.99 1.04 26.45
C ARG A 480 14.63 0.71 25.88
N SER A 481 14.38 1.20 24.68
CA SER A 481 13.15 0.99 23.94
C SER A 481 13.39 1.06 22.44
N LEU A 482 12.37 0.79 21.65
CA LEU A 482 12.43 1.01 20.20
C LEU A 482 12.58 2.50 19.83
N ASP A 483 12.24 3.45 20.72
CA ASP A 483 12.53 4.88 20.53
C ASP A 483 14.05 5.13 20.38
N ASP A 484 14.90 4.40 21.15
CA ASP A 484 16.36 4.50 21.02
C ASP A 484 16.82 4.01 19.65
N PHE A 485 16.20 2.95 19.15
CA PHE A 485 16.44 2.46 17.79
C PHE A 485 15.99 3.50 16.75
N ALA A 486 14.77 4.04 16.87
CA ALA A 486 14.24 5.01 15.92
C ALA A 486 15.16 6.22 15.78
N LYS A 487 15.62 6.77 16.91
CA LYS A 487 16.55 7.89 16.94
C LYS A 487 17.90 7.55 16.31
N ALA A 488 18.45 6.37 16.62
CA ALA A 488 19.78 5.97 16.13
C ALA A 488 19.78 5.55 14.66
N PHE A 489 18.67 4.99 14.14
CA PHE A 489 18.59 4.44 12.81
C PHE A 489 17.98 5.40 11.79
N PHE A 490 16.90 6.10 12.15
CA PHE A 490 16.21 7.03 11.28
C PHE A 490 16.62 8.49 11.50
N GLY A 491 17.06 8.86 12.72
CA GLY A 491 17.38 10.23 13.11
C GLY A 491 18.80 10.70 12.74
N ILE A 492 19.50 9.98 11.85
CA ILE A 492 20.85 10.35 11.39
C ILE A 492 20.80 11.46 10.33
N ASN A 493 21.90 12.21 10.18
CA ASN A 493 22.09 13.22 9.13
C ASN A 493 20.96 14.27 9.10
N ASP A 494 20.66 14.86 10.27
CA ASP A 494 19.65 15.90 10.42
C ASP A 494 19.72 16.97 9.33
N GLY A 495 18.59 17.34 8.74
CA GLY A 495 18.47 18.30 7.64
C GLY A 495 18.86 17.77 6.25
N SER A 496 19.29 16.50 6.12
CA SER A 496 19.63 15.92 4.82
C SER A 496 18.38 15.39 4.09
N PHE A 497 18.28 15.71 2.80
CA PHE A 497 17.26 15.19 1.89
C PHE A 497 17.74 13.97 1.07
N VAL A 498 19.02 13.60 1.18
CA VAL A 498 19.61 12.52 0.40
C VAL A 498 19.22 11.19 1.03
N PRO A 499 18.48 10.32 0.33
CA PRO A 499 18.11 9.01 0.86
C PRO A 499 19.33 8.17 1.25
N VAL A 500 19.25 7.52 2.41
CA VAL A 500 20.27 6.60 2.91
C VAL A 500 19.67 5.21 2.96
N THR A 501 20.12 4.33 2.07
CA THR A 501 19.61 2.97 1.97
C THR A 501 20.10 2.07 3.10
N TYR A 502 19.37 0.96 3.35
CA TYR A 502 19.73 -0.05 4.34
C TYR A 502 19.31 -1.45 3.90
N THR A 503 19.98 -2.44 4.46
CA THR A 503 19.70 -3.86 4.27
C THR A 503 19.13 -4.49 5.56
N PHE A 504 18.69 -5.75 5.50
CA PHE A 504 18.30 -6.51 6.68
C PHE A 504 19.45 -6.60 7.72
N ASP A 505 20.69 -6.76 7.27
CA ASP A 505 21.85 -6.84 8.17
C ASP A 505 22.13 -5.52 8.87
N ASP A 506 21.93 -4.38 8.20
CA ASP A 506 22.04 -3.05 8.82
C ASP A 506 21.00 -2.85 9.92
N LEU A 507 19.76 -3.32 9.68
CA LEU A 507 18.67 -3.31 10.64
C LEU A 507 19.02 -4.13 11.90
N VAL A 508 19.45 -5.40 11.70
CA VAL A 508 19.86 -6.29 12.78
C VAL A 508 21.02 -5.71 13.57
N LYS A 509 22.02 -5.14 12.90
CA LYS A 509 23.14 -4.45 13.54
C LYS A 509 22.69 -3.28 14.40
N ALA A 510 21.76 -2.45 13.93
CA ALA A 510 21.24 -1.30 14.67
C ALA A 510 20.43 -1.75 15.90
N LEU A 511 19.59 -2.78 15.78
CA LEU A 511 18.87 -3.37 16.92
C LEU A 511 19.83 -3.92 17.99
N ASN A 512 20.89 -4.61 17.57
CA ASN A 512 21.92 -5.13 18.48
C ASN A 512 22.70 -4.03 19.19
N ALA A 513 22.87 -2.87 18.58
CA ALA A 513 23.51 -1.70 19.21
C ALA A 513 22.63 -1.10 20.33
N VAL A 514 21.31 -1.18 20.21
CA VAL A 514 20.36 -0.75 21.24
C VAL A 514 20.28 -1.78 22.37
N GLN A 515 20.05 -3.04 22.03
CA GLN A 515 19.91 -4.14 22.96
C GLN A 515 20.50 -5.43 22.34
N PRO A 516 21.61 -5.97 22.87
CA PRO A 516 22.17 -7.22 22.38
C PRO A 516 21.17 -8.37 22.51
N TYR A 517 20.86 -9.03 21.38
CA TYR A 517 19.93 -10.17 21.28
C TYR A 517 20.10 -10.87 19.92
N ASP A 518 19.60 -12.09 19.77
CA ASP A 518 19.49 -12.73 18.44
C ASP A 518 18.35 -12.13 17.63
N TRP A 519 18.54 -10.89 17.14
CA TRP A 519 17.54 -10.19 16.36
C TRP A 519 17.29 -10.82 15.01
N ALA A 520 18.31 -11.43 14.39
CA ALA A 520 18.14 -12.13 13.12
C ALA A 520 17.18 -13.32 13.29
N GLY A 521 17.43 -14.19 14.27
CA GLY A 521 16.53 -15.31 14.58
C GLY A 521 15.14 -14.86 15.01
N PHE A 522 15.05 -13.79 15.83
CA PHE A 522 13.78 -13.21 16.27
C PHE A 522 12.93 -12.76 15.08
N LEU A 523 13.49 -12.00 14.15
CA LEU A 523 12.77 -11.46 13.00
C LEU A 523 12.41 -12.58 12.00
N ARG A 524 13.40 -13.43 11.63
CA ARG A 524 13.18 -14.50 10.67
C ARG A 524 12.12 -15.51 11.12
N SER A 525 12.06 -15.84 12.40
CA SER A 525 11.00 -16.72 12.93
C SER A 525 9.59 -16.19 12.77
N ARG A 526 9.42 -14.89 12.58
CA ARG A 526 8.11 -14.21 12.39
C ARG A 526 7.80 -13.93 10.93
N LEU A 527 8.82 -13.83 10.09
CA LEU A 527 8.70 -13.45 8.69
C LEU A 527 8.61 -14.64 7.74
N ASP A 528 9.50 -15.65 7.91
CA ASP A 528 9.82 -16.59 6.84
C ASP A 528 9.00 -17.90 6.89
N GLY A 529 8.35 -18.20 7.99
CA GLY A 529 7.61 -19.45 8.18
C GLY A 529 6.10 -19.27 8.30
N VAL A 530 5.41 -20.40 8.51
CA VAL A 530 3.97 -20.46 8.82
C VAL A 530 3.72 -20.93 10.25
N ASP A 531 4.74 -21.42 10.93
CA ASP A 531 4.71 -21.76 12.37
C ASP A 531 5.21 -20.56 13.17
N HIS A 532 4.39 -19.53 13.24
CA HIS A 532 4.75 -18.27 13.90
C HIS A 532 4.68 -18.38 15.42
N PRO A 533 5.52 -17.62 16.17
CA PRO A 533 5.27 -17.33 17.57
C PRO A 533 3.88 -16.69 17.75
N PRO A 534 3.26 -16.82 18.95
CA PRO A 534 1.98 -16.18 19.21
C PRO A 534 2.02 -14.68 18.94
N ILE A 535 1.05 -14.15 18.22
CA ILE A 535 0.96 -12.75 17.86
C ILE A 535 0.79 -11.86 19.12
N GLU A 536 0.25 -12.39 20.18
CA GLU A 536 0.02 -11.71 21.44
C GLU A 536 1.27 -11.56 22.33
N ASP A 537 2.44 -12.09 21.95
CA ASP A 537 3.64 -12.05 22.81
C ASP A 537 4.05 -10.63 23.19
N GLY A 538 3.96 -9.67 22.24
CA GLY A 538 4.18 -8.26 22.50
C GLY A 538 3.15 -7.66 23.46
N VAL A 539 1.88 -8.05 23.33
CA VAL A 539 0.79 -7.61 24.20
C VAL A 539 0.98 -8.13 25.62
N LYS A 540 1.31 -9.42 25.75
CA LYS A 540 1.55 -10.08 27.06
C LYS A 540 2.75 -9.45 27.78
N ARG A 541 3.88 -9.29 27.09
CA ARG A 541 5.04 -8.57 27.64
C ARG A 541 4.74 -7.10 27.94
N GLY A 542 3.81 -6.51 27.19
CA GLY A 542 3.27 -5.18 27.40
C GLY A 542 2.45 -5.02 28.68
N GLY A 543 2.09 -6.13 29.34
CA GLY A 543 1.32 -6.17 30.59
C GLY A 543 -0.20 -6.22 30.36
N TYR A 544 -0.64 -6.78 29.24
CA TYR A 544 -2.06 -6.93 28.90
C TYR A 544 -2.34 -8.31 28.32
N LYS A 545 -3.60 -8.68 28.27
CA LYS A 545 -4.13 -9.88 27.62
C LYS A 545 -5.38 -9.56 26.82
N VAL A 546 -5.58 -10.23 25.70
CA VAL A 546 -6.82 -10.16 24.93
C VAL A 546 -7.92 -10.89 25.67
N VAL A 547 -9.04 -10.21 25.88
CA VAL A 547 -10.28 -10.79 26.43
C VAL A 547 -11.45 -10.45 25.51
N PHE A 548 -12.54 -11.23 25.61
CA PHE A 548 -13.74 -10.98 24.80
C PHE A 548 -14.91 -10.65 25.69
N THR A 549 -15.64 -9.59 25.32
CA THR A 549 -16.91 -9.19 25.95
C THR A 549 -18.04 -9.25 24.93
N ASP A 550 -19.27 -9.05 25.34
CA ASP A 550 -20.45 -8.99 24.47
C ASP A 550 -20.76 -7.58 23.96
N THR A 551 -19.93 -6.61 24.29
CA THR A 551 -20.08 -5.20 23.93
C THR A 551 -18.84 -4.69 23.22
N PRO A 552 -18.98 -4.06 22.01
CA PRO A 552 -17.85 -3.46 21.32
C PRO A 552 -17.33 -2.22 22.05
N SER A 553 -16.03 -1.95 21.97
CA SER A 553 -15.45 -0.66 22.39
C SER A 553 -15.96 0.49 21.49
N ASP A 554 -15.84 1.72 21.97
CA ASP A 554 -16.22 2.89 21.14
C ASP A 554 -15.30 3.04 19.92
N PHE A 555 -14.06 2.60 20.03
CA PHE A 555 -13.16 2.54 18.90
C PHE A 555 -13.60 1.51 17.85
N ALA A 556 -14.00 0.30 18.27
CA ALA A 556 -14.53 -0.71 17.36
C ALA A 556 -15.80 -0.23 16.62
N LYS A 557 -16.67 0.53 17.29
CA LYS A 557 -17.82 1.19 16.66
C LYS A 557 -17.36 2.22 15.61
N SER A 558 -16.37 3.04 15.95
CA SER A 558 -15.78 4.01 15.01
C SER A 558 -15.21 3.33 13.75
N VAL A 559 -14.55 2.16 13.88
CA VAL A 559 -14.10 1.35 12.75
C VAL A 559 -15.28 0.90 11.88
N ASP A 560 -16.35 0.41 12.48
CA ASP A 560 -17.54 -0.05 11.76
C ASP A 560 -18.26 1.14 11.06
N ASP A 561 -18.40 2.27 11.75
CA ASP A 561 -19.01 3.48 11.19
C ASP A 561 -18.23 4.04 10.00
N SER A 562 -16.89 4.13 10.12
CA SER A 562 -16.01 4.62 9.05
C SER A 562 -16.06 3.72 7.80
N ARG A 563 -16.19 2.42 8.01
CA ARG A 563 -16.29 1.42 6.93
C ARG A 563 -17.72 1.13 6.50
N LYS A 564 -18.72 1.78 7.10
CA LYS A 564 -20.16 1.61 6.84
C LYS A 564 -20.59 0.14 6.89
N ARG A 565 -20.13 -0.60 7.91
CA ARG A 565 -20.36 -2.04 8.07
C ARG A 565 -20.86 -2.41 9.45
N VAL A 566 -21.31 -3.65 9.60
CA VAL A 566 -21.57 -4.33 10.87
C VAL A 566 -20.60 -5.49 10.98
N SER A 567 -19.66 -5.42 11.90
CA SER A 567 -18.69 -6.50 12.11
C SER A 567 -19.18 -7.48 13.19
N LEU A 568 -19.24 -8.74 12.79
CA LEU A 568 -19.45 -9.90 13.67
C LEU A 568 -18.29 -10.91 13.47
N THR A 569 -17.13 -10.38 13.12
CA THR A 569 -15.89 -11.11 12.81
C THR A 569 -15.53 -12.11 13.91
N PHE A 570 -15.53 -11.68 15.17
CA PHE A 570 -15.14 -12.53 16.30
C PHE A 570 -16.27 -13.38 16.88
N SER A 571 -17.50 -13.21 16.38
CA SER A 571 -18.65 -14.04 16.76
C SER A 571 -18.87 -15.14 15.72
N ILE A 572 -19.56 -14.83 14.66
CA ILE A 572 -19.92 -15.78 13.60
C ILE A 572 -19.01 -15.74 12.38
N GLY A 573 -18.07 -14.80 12.33
CA GLY A 573 -17.05 -14.67 11.27
C GLY A 573 -17.55 -14.00 10.01
N ILE A 574 -18.37 -12.93 10.12
CA ILE A 574 -18.83 -12.14 8.97
C ILE A 574 -18.72 -10.63 9.19
N GLU A 575 -18.63 -9.92 8.07
CA GLU A 575 -18.87 -8.48 7.97
C GLU A 575 -20.01 -8.24 6.99
N ILE A 576 -20.86 -7.27 7.30
CA ILE A 576 -22.09 -6.99 6.55
C ILE A 576 -22.10 -5.52 6.19
N ASP A 577 -22.34 -5.17 4.92
CA ASP A 577 -22.55 -3.79 4.48
C ASP A 577 -23.81 -3.22 5.17
N ALA A 578 -23.66 -2.09 5.83
CA ALA A 578 -24.75 -1.47 6.61
C ALA A 578 -25.88 -0.94 5.73
N LYS A 579 -25.62 -0.68 4.44
CA LYS A 579 -26.57 -0.07 3.51
C LYS A 579 -27.60 -1.07 2.99
N ASP A 580 -27.14 -2.26 2.59
CA ASP A 580 -27.98 -3.20 1.83
C ASP A 580 -27.98 -4.64 2.39
N ALA A 581 -27.34 -4.83 3.53
CA ALA A 581 -27.19 -6.14 4.19
C ALA A 581 -26.43 -7.19 3.38
N THR A 582 -25.59 -6.78 2.44
CA THR A 582 -24.71 -7.68 1.72
C THR A 582 -23.55 -8.12 2.62
N ILE A 583 -23.26 -9.42 2.67
CA ILE A 583 -22.11 -9.97 3.37
C ILE A 583 -20.86 -9.59 2.57
N SER A 584 -20.03 -8.72 3.13
CA SER A 584 -18.82 -8.20 2.50
C SER A 584 -17.57 -9.03 2.80
N ASN A 585 -17.58 -9.80 3.89
CA ASN A 585 -16.51 -10.71 4.27
C ASN A 585 -17.03 -11.92 5.03
N VAL A 586 -16.43 -13.09 4.81
CA VAL A 586 -16.66 -14.32 5.56
C VAL A 586 -15.31 -14.93 5.92
N LEU A 587 -14.98 -15.01 7.20
CA LEU A 587 -13.72 -15.61 7.63
C LEU A 587 -13.66 -17.12 7.32
N TRP A 588 -12.52 -17.54 6.81
CA TRP A 588 -12.25 -18.95 6.52
C TRP A 588 -12.38 -19.80 7.78
N GLU A 589 -13.00 -20.98 7.66
CA GLU A 589 -13.29 -21.91 8.77
C GLU A 589 -14.18 -21.38 9.89
N SER A 590 -14.71 -20.17 9.81
CA SER A 590 -15.64 -19.61 10.78
C SER A 590 -16.97 -20.39 10.85
N PRO A 591 -17.83 -20.14 11.86
CA PRO A 591 -19.20 -20.67 11.88
C PRO A 591 -19.99 -20.35 10.61
N ALA A 592 -19.87 -19.14 10.10
CA ALA A 592 -20.52 -18.70 8.86
C ALA A 592 -20.00 -19.47 7.62
N PHE A 593 -18.68 -19.65 7.51
CA PHE A 593 -18.07 -20.44 6.45
C PHE A 593 -18.56 -21.90 6.47
N LYS A 594 -18.57 -22.52 7.65
CA LYS A 594 -19.07 -23.90 7.84
C LYS A 594 -20.54 -24.02 7.49
N ALA A 595 -21.34 -22.99 7.75
CA ALA A 595 -22.73 -22.89 7.33
C ALA A 595 -22.92 -22.57 5.83
N LYS A 596 -21.82 -22.44 5.07
CA LYS A 596 -21.80 -22.15 3.61
C LYS A 596 -22.38 -20.76 3.28
N LEU A 597 -22.19 -19.79 4.15
CA LEU A 597 -22.33 -18.39 3.80
C LEU A 597 -21.15 -17.99 2.89
N THR A 598 -21.39 -17.04 2.02
CA THR A 598 -20.38 -16.54 1.10
C THR A 598 -20.55 -15.04 0.88
N GLU A 599 -19.43 -14.39 0.57
CA GLU A 599 -19.39 -12.98 0.16
C GLU A 599 -20.34 -12.70 -1.00
N GLY A 600 -20.92 -11.51 -1.03
CA GLY A 600 -21.94 -11.11 -2.01
C GLY A 600 -23.34 -11.67 -1.75
N SER A 601 -23.55 -12.50 -0.74
CA SER A 601 -24.89 -12.92 -0.31
C SER A 601 -25.55 -11.81 0.49
N GLN A 602 -26.83 -11.52 0.21
CA GLN A 602 -27.65 -10.58 0.97
C GLN A 602 -28.41 -11.28 2.08
N LEU A 603 -28.35 -10.78 3.30
CA LEU A 603 -29.05 -11.30 4.46
C LEU A 603 -30.45 -10.68 4.54
N LEU A 604 -31.50 -11.50 4.46
CA LEU A 604 -32.89 -11.04 4.36
C LEU A 604 -33.71 -11.24 5.64
N ALA A 605 -33.48 -12.34 6.36
CA ALA A 605 -34.22 -12.63 7.58
C ALA A 605 -33.37 -13.43 8.57
N VAL A 606 -33.71 -13.30 9.85
CA VAL A 606 -33.11 -13.98 10.99
C VAL A 606 -34.25 -14.55 11.85
N ASN A 607 -34.29 -15.86 12.07
CA ASN A 607 -35.32 -16.56 12.87
C ASN A 607 -36.76 -16.15 12.48
N GLY A 608 -37.01 -16.00 11.18
CA GLY A 608 -38.31 -15.61 10.63
C GLY A 608 -38.62 -14.11 10.66
N ALA A 609 -37.84 -13.28 11.33
CA ALA A 609 -37.97 -11.81 11.29
C ALA A 609 -37.12 -11.19 10.16
N ALA A 610 -37.58 -10.07 9.58
CA ALA A 610 -36.78 -9.33 8.62
C ALA A 610 -35.44 -8.91 9.24
N TYR A 611 -34.39 -8.97 8.43
CA TYR A 611 -33.05 -8.62 8.90
C TYR A 611 -32.96 -7.15 9.38
N SER A 612 -32.35 -7.00 10.53
CA SER A 612 -31.61 -5.80 10.93
C SER A 612 -30.38 -6.24 11.73
N ALA A 613 -29.39 -5.36 11.85
CA ALA A 613 -28.19 -5.63 12.61
C ALA A 613 -28.51 -6.04 14.07
N GLU A 614 -29.47 -5.36 14.70
CA GLU A 614 -29.86 -5.65 16.08
C GLU A 614 -30.60 -6.97 16.21
N ILE A 615 -31.52 -7.33 15.30
CA ILE A 615 -32.18 -8.63 15.27
C ILE A 615 -31.18 -9.78 15.16
N LEU A 616 -30.14 -9.62 14.32
CA LEU A 616 -29.08 -10.62 14.22
C LEU A 616 -28.24 -10.71 15.50
N LYS A 617 -27.85 -9.58 16.08
CA LYS A 617 -27.11 -9.55 17.37
C LYS A 617 -27.95 -10.16 18.51
N ASP A 618 -29.25 -9.88 18.56
CA ASP A 618 -30.16 -10.46 19.56
C ASP A 618 -30.30 -11.96 19.36
N ALA A 619 -30.41 -12.45 18.14
CA ALA A 619 -30.41 -13.87 17.84
C ALA A 619 -29.12 -14.57 18.30
N ILE A 620 -27.96 -13.94 18.09
CA ILE A 620 -26.67 -14.45 18.57
C ILE A 620 -26.61 -14.46 20.10
N ARG A 621 -27.08 -13.40 20.76
CA ARG A 621 -27.19 -13.37 22.25
C ARG A 621 -28.11 -14.48 22.78
N ALA A 622 -29.28 -14.63 22.17
CA ALA A 622 -30.29 -15.63 22.57
C ALA A 622 -29.80 -17.07 22.34
N ALA A 623 -28.96 -17.31 21.35
CA ALA A 623 -28.37 -18.62 21.08
C ALA A 623 -27.28 -19.03 22.08
N LYS A 624 -26.81 -18.10 22.93
CA LYS A 624 -25.74 -18.38 23.89
C LYS A 624 -26.21 -19.44 24.93
N GLY A 625 -25.46 -20.54 24.99
CA GLY A 625 -25.67 -21.59 25.94
C GLY A 625 -26.90 -22.49 25.67
N ASN A 626 -27.53 -22.40 24.49
CA ASN A 626 -28.56 -23.32 24.06
C ASN A 626 -28.15 -24.09 22.80
N SER A 627 -28.94 -25.07 22.34
CA SER A 627 -28.60 -25.89 21.16
C SER A 627 -29.41 -25.54 19.93
N THR A 628 -30.23 -24.49 19.95
CA THR A 628 -31.06 -24.10 18.80
C THR A 628 -30.20 -23.28 17.80
N PRO A 629 -30.03 -23.72 16.56
CA PRO A 629 -29.33 -22.96 15.56
C PRO A 629 -30.02 -21.63 15.22
N ILE A 630 -29.28 -20.65 14.79
CA ILE A 630 -29.83 -19.41 14.24
C ILE A 630 -30.22 -19.68 12.80
N GLU A 631 -31.47 -19.45 12.42
CA GLU A 631 -31.97 -19.61 11.07
C GLU A 631 -31.79 -18.29 10.30
N LEU A 632 -31.14 -18.34 9.14
CA LEU A 632 -30.94 -17.20 8.27
C LEU A 632 -31.56 -17.45 6.90
N ILE A 633 -32.25 -16.46 6.36
CA ILE A 633 -32.64 -16.46 4.96
C ILE A 633 -31.70 -15.53 4.21
N VAL A 634 -31.00 -16.08 3.21
CA VAL A 634 -30.05 -15.33 2.38
C VAL A 634 -30.42 -15.42 0.92
N LYS A 635 -30.15 -14.33 0.18
CA LYS A 635 -30.23 -14.28 -1.28
C LYS A 635 -28.82 -14.28 -1.85
N ASN A 636 -28.55 -15.20 -2.78
CA ASN A 636 -27.31 -15.23 -3.55
C ASN A 636 -27.65 -15.34 -5.04
N GLY A 637 -27.37 -14.29 -5.82
CA GLY A 637 -27.88 -14.12 -7.17
C GLY A 637 -29.43 -14.17 -7.18
N GLU A 638 -29.99 -15.06 -7.97
CA GLU A 638 -31.46 -15.24 -8.08
C GLU A 638 -32.01 -16.30 -7.13
N ARG A 639 -31.22 -16.81 -6.18
CA ARG A 639 -31.63 -17.93 -5.31
C ARG A 639 -31.71 -17.53 -3.87
N PHE A 640 -32.78 -17.97 -3.22
CA PHE A 640 -32.95 -17.88 -1.78
C PHE A 640 -32.54 -19.21 -1.12
N ARG A 641 -31.91 -19.11 0.04
CA ARG A 641 -31.49 -20.25 0.84
C ARG A 641 -31.84 -20.03 2.28
N VAL A 642 -32.30 -21.08 2.96
CA VAL A 642 -32.35 -21.14 4.41
C VAL A 642 -31.06 -21.76 4.90
N ILE A 643 -30.38 -21.06 5.79
CA ILE A 643 -29.10 -21.44 6.41
C ILE A 643 -29.35 -21.68 7.89
N SER A 644 -28.91 -22.82 8.38
CA SER A 644 -28.89 -23.14 9.82
C SER A 644 -27.46 -22.86 10.33
N LEU A 645 -27.31 -21.79 11.09
CA LEU A 645 -26.02 -21.36 11.66
C LEU A 645 -25.89 -21.93 13.07
N ASN A 646 -24.99 -22.89 13.25
CA ASN A 646 -24.73 -23.54 14.54
C ASN A 646 -23.62 -22.77 15.29
N TYR A 647 -24.02 -21.75 16.06
CA TYR A 647 -23.13 -20.92 16.86
C TYR A 647 -23.80 -20.56 18.20
N HIS A 648 -23.09 -20.78 19.33
CA HIS A 648 -23.65 -20.71 20.68
C HIS A 648 -22.77 -19.98 21.70
N ASP A 649 -21.71 -19.27 21.26
CA ASP A 649 -20.79 -18.57 22.16
C ASP A 649 -21.21 -17.13 22.50
N GLY A 650 -22.30 -16.64 21.83
CA GLY A 650 -22.79 -15.27 22.00
C GLY A 650 -21.97 -14.23 21.25
N LEU A 651 -22.21 -12.95 21.51
CA LEU A 651 -21.42 -11.87 20.94
C LEU A 651 -20.03 -11.87 21.54
N ARG A 652 -19.03 -11.56 20.69
CA ARG A 652 -17.63 -11.50 21.07
C ARG A 652 -16.97 -10.29 20.43
N TYR A 653 -16.45 -9.39 21.27
CA TYR A 653 -15.67 -8.24 20.87
C TYR A 653 -14.38 -8.21 21.67
N PRO A 654 -13.20 -8.06 21.05
CA PRO A 654 -11.92 -8.08 21.74
C PRO A 654 -11.67 -6.78 22.52
N HIS A 655 -11.05 -6.93 23.68
CA HIS A 655 -10.56 -5.86 24.53
C HIS A 655 -9.20 -6.26 25.11
N LEU A 656 -8.43 -5.29 25.59
CA LEU A 656 -7.25 -5.55 26.39
C LEU A 656 -7.56 -5.35 27.87
N GLU A 657 -7.30 -6.40 28.65
CA GLU A 657 -7.38 -6.36 30.12
C GLU A 657 -5.97 -6.31 30.69
N ARG A 658 -5.79 -5.41 31.67
CA ARG A 658 -4.49 -5.24 32.37
C ARG A 658 -4.11 -6.52 33.13
N ASP A 659 -2.92 -7.07 32.83
CA ASP A 659 -2.27 -8.08 33.66
C ASP A 659 -1.39 -7.40 34.71
N THR A 660 -1.85 -7.34 35.94
CA THR A 660 -1.15 -6.63 37.03
C THR A 660 0.13 -7.33 37.50
N ALA A 661 0.35 -8.59 37.11
CA ALA A 661 1.59 -9.33 37.41
C ALA A 661 2.77 -8.90 36.50
N THR A 662 2.46 -8.31 35.36
CA THR A 662 3.46 -7.85 34.37
C THR A 662 3.57 -6.32 34.39
N PRO A 663 4.77 -5.71 34.26
CA PRO A 663 4.91 -4.25 34.15
C PRO A 663 4.08 -3.65 33.02
N ALA A 664 3.50 -2.46 33.23
CA ALA A 664 2.64 -1.76 32.28
C ALA A 664 3.47 -1.11 31.14
N ARG A 665 4.09 -1.91 30.28
CA ARG A 665 4.96 -1.40 29.20
C ARG A 665 4.16 -0.74 28.07
N LEU A 666 2.94 -1.21 27.77
CA LEU A 666 2.08 -0.54 26.79
C LEU A 666 1.72 0.88 27.22
N ASP A 667 1.44 1.09 28.52
CA ASP A 667 1.15 2.44 29.03
C ASP A 667 2.35 3.38 28.81
N ALA A 668 3.57 2.88 29.02
CA ALA A 668 4.79 3.64 28.77
C ALA A 668 5.08 3.87 27.26
N ILE A 669 4.65 2.96 26.38
CA ILE A 669 4.78 3.11 24.93
C ILE A 669 3.89 4.23 24.43
N PHE A 670 2.61 4.23 24.85
CA PHE A 670 1.60 5.18 24.38
C PHE A 670 1.64 6.54 25.12
N ALA A 671 2.36 6.64 26.24
CA ALA A 671 2.48 7.90 26.97
C ALA A 671 3.26 8.96 26.18
N PRO A 672 2.82 10.24 26.17
CA PRO A 672 3.55 11.33 25.55
C PRO A 672 4.98 11.43 26.05
N ARG A 673 5.95 11.66 25.17
CA ARG A 673 7.33 11.95 25.55
C ARG A 673 7.44 13.41 26.08
N LYS A 674 8.18 13.54 27.18
CA LYS A 674 8.43 14.85 27.83
C LYS A 674 9.47 15.68 27.10
#